data_061bd6ee2d9875db818cc1df5cb86840
#
_entry.id   061bd6ee2d9875db818cc1df5cb86840
#
_cell.length_a   1.000
_cell.length_b   1.000
_cell.length_c   1.000
_cell.angle_alpha   90.00
_cell.angle_beta   90.00
_cell.angle_gamma   90.00
#
_symmetry.space_group_name_H-M   'P 1'
#
loop_
_entity.id
_entity.type
_entity.pdbx_description
1 polymer ?
#
loop_
_entity_poly.entity_id
_entity_poly.type
_entity_poly.pdbx_seq_one_letter_code
_entity_poly.pdbx_strand_id
1 'polypeptide(L)'
;MTRPNNSTLKNVAFYAACFTFSVALFVALAVAGHVYPFGDNSFLTNDLKYQYIDFFAWFRRVLLCEANLRYSFSQGLGMNTWGLYSYYLASPFNLLCVLFPADKLTLFVFTTTALKLGCIHISSAWFLQKRFGLPMPAAFLLSLSFTFCSWTISNLRNPLWIDCLILLPICAYGCHELIRKRRMIRLVIATALNVMFCWYTAYISILFLCIFVLVEFVDYAAEEGFSWKLMLDRALRFAGAIALGLLLSAWTFLPTILAMSKGGPVLALGPLLKTSLKSLIRGFLPCMWVNNESTPQFYCGIIMMLLAVSLLVNRKVSIKTRIATLVVTIILVASSVLSPLEYIWCGMRVPNGFYSRTAFLLSFFALWAAGYALQKLKERPAFRRAHRPAIIMPLLALTAIELFANAHVMWNQLYVGYSEEANSTYVATATDTITAIQDQTSASFYRIDRTTTRVDSAALNEGLALGYNQLSSYSSANNPQAIALLNSLGYSSVGEFSTRYAEPILAVDALLGVKYAIPENAPAGYVLAKTNQTDSESAVYENPYALSIGIAASSDIQNSTLKSENPFEKQNDLYSKILGREVELYTKIEATSTENSDSLQQWSVTVPASSIGYLYINKDATAGSYWPVTLTIDQRTIENEAWRFDNNIRQIADASDAPSQHTVSIGVAEGYTDMPQDNEPVFYALNLDVFKQIMNELKASEFVPTVFKDGRIEGEYTAKDDGNLLLSVPYDEGWNITVNGTAVELTPAADKGLSSLNVQKGANRIVMTYKTPGALAGLAVSLATTVALVAAELYARHKKSRR
;
A
#
# COMPACT_ATOMS: atom_id res chain seq x y z
N MET A 1 39.12 -24.86 -14.94
CA MET A 1 38.72 -23.90 -13.86
C MET A 1 39.98 -23.45 -13.14
N THR A 2 40.43 -22.21 -13.34
CA THR A 2 41.61 -21.64 -12.64
C THR A 2 41.26 -21.45 -11.17
N ARG A 3 42.11 -21.90 -10.24
CA ARG A 3 41.93 -21.71 -8.80
C ARG A 3 41.73 -20.20 -8.52
N PRO A 4 40.67 -19.80 -7.74
CA PRO A 4 40.43 -18.39 -7.45
C PRO A 4 41.64 -17.81 -6.72
N ASN A 5 42.06 -16.60 -7.14
CA ASN A 5 43.18 -15.86 -6.54
C ASN A 5 42.85 -15.60 -5.05
N ASN A 6 43.85 -15.70 -4.16
CA ASN A 6 43.73 -15.51 -2.70
C ASN A 6 42.97 -14.20 -2.32
N SER A 7 43.09 -13.15 -3.12
CA SER A 7 42.36 -11.89 -2.91
C SER A 7 40.85 -12.02 -3.20
N THR A 8 40.45 -12.80 -4.20
CA THR A 8 39.05 -13.07 -4.53
C THR A 8 38.38 -13.87 -3.42
N LEU A 9 39.07 -14.92 -2.90
CA LEU A 9 38.54 -15.74 -1.81
C LEU A 9 38.32 -14.93 -0.52
N LYS A 10 39.28 -14.04 -0.17
CA LYS A 10 39.15 -13.12 0.99
C LYS A 10 37.95 -12.17 0.84
N ASN A 11 37.69 -11.63 -0.34
CA ASN A 11 36.54 -10.76 -0.59
C ASN A 11 35.21 -11.53 -0.48
N VAL A 12 35.11 -12.73 -1.05
CA VAL A 12 33.93 -13.58 -0.93
C VAL A 12 33.64 -13.91 0.54
N ALA A 13 34.66 -14.32 1.29
CA ALA A 13 34.52 -14.62 2.72
C ALA A 13 34.07 -13.38 3.52
N PHE A 14 34.60 -12.21 3.18
CA PHE A 14 34.20 -10.95 3.82
C PHE A 14 32.73 -10.62 3.59
N TYR A 15 32.24 -10.67 2.35
CA TYR A 15 30.83 -10.39 2.05
C TYR A 15 29.90 -11.47 2.61
N ALA A 16 30.32 -12.73 2.62
CA ALA A 16 29.59 -13.78 3.32
C ALA A 16 29.49 -13.51 4.82
N ALA A 17 30.57 -13.04 5.46
CA ALA A 17 30.54 -12.63 6.87
C ALA A 17 29.59 -11.43 7.13
N CYS A 18 29.56 -10.43 6.24
CA CYS A 18 28.61 -9.33 6.31
C CYS A 18 27.17 -9.85 6.27
N PHE A 19 26.87 -10.73 5.32
CA PHE A 19 25.54 -11.31 5.16
C PHE A 19 25.12 -12.12 6.39
N THR A 20 25.92 -13.12 6.75
CA THR A 20 25.56 -14.05 7.84
C THR A 20 25.47 -13.35 9.20
N PHE A 21 26.33 -12.36 9.46
CA PHE A 21 26.28 -11.60 10.70
C PHE A 21 24.98 -10.77 10.81
N SER A 22 24.55 -10.12 9.74
CA SER A 22 23.29 -9.36 9.75
C SER A 22 22.06 -10.27 9.91
N VAL A 23 22.05 -11.42 9.25
CA VAL A 23 21.01 -12.43 9.44
C VAL A 23 21.00 -12.93 10.90
N ALA A 24 22.17 -13.24 11.46
CA ALA A 24 22.29 -13.72 12.85
C ALA A 24 21.84 -12.66 13.86
N LEU A 25 22.19 -11.38 13.64
CA LEU A 25 21.77 -10.28 14.52
C LEU A 25 20.24 -10.07 14.46
N PHE A 26 19.64 -10.16 13.29
CA PHE A 26 18.19 -10.08 13.11
C PHE A 26 17.46 -11.26 13.78
N VAL A 27 17.98 -12.48 13.62
CA VAL A 27 17.46 -13.67 14.32
C VAL A 27 17.57 -13.51 15.84
N ALA A 28 18.71 -12.98 16.34
CA ALA A 28 18.88 -12.72 17.77
C ALA A 28 17.86 -11.69 18.30
N LEU A 29 17.50 -10.66 17.51
CA LEU A 29 16.43 -9.72 17.85
C LEU A 29 15.07 -10.41 17.92
N ALA A 30 14.76 -11.28 16.97
CA ALA A 30 13.51 -12.02 16.95
C ALA A 30 13.39 -12.99 18.14
N VAL A 31 14.48 -13.68 18.49
CA VAL A 31 14.55 -14.54 19.67
C VAL A 31 14.31 -13.72 20.95
N ALA A 32 14.99 -12.58 21.10
CA ALA A 32 14.86 -11.71 22.26
C ALA A 32 13.45 -11.06 22.39
N GLY A 33 12.77 -10.84 21.27
CA GLY A 33 11.42 -10.29 21.20
C GLY A 33 10.31 -11.36 21.19
N HIS A 34 10.67 -12.64 21.31
CA HIS A 34 9.72 -13.77 21.18
C HIS A 34 8.84 -13.69 19.92
N VAL A 35 9.44 -13.26 18.80
CA VAL A 35 8.73 -13.11 17.52
C VAL A 35 8.80 -14.40 16.72
N TYR A 36 7.68 -14.78 16.10
CA TYR A 36 7.59 -15.95 15.22
C TYR A 36 8.71 -15.99 14.17
N PRO A 37 9.43 -17.11 13.97
CA PRO A 37 9.15 -18.47 14.48
C PRO A 37 9.77 -18.80 15.86
N PHE A 38 10.24 -17.84 16.64
CA PHE A 38 10.90 -18.07 17.93
C PHE A 38 10.01 -17.78 19.15
N GLY A 39 8.73 -17.52 18.93
CA GLY A 39 7.69 -17.26 19.91
C GLY A 39 6.36 -16.97 19.21
N ASP A 40 5.33 -16.57 19.94
CA ASP A 40 3.99 -16.30 19.40
C ASP A 40 3.74 -14.86 18.97
N ASN A 41 4.63 -13.92 19.29
CA ASN A 41 4.48 -12.54 18.80
C ASN A 41 4.56 -12.51 17.27
N SER A 42 3.52 -12.05 16.59
CA SER A 42 3.53 -11.96 15.14
C SER A 42 4.43 -10.82 14.65
N PHE A 43 5.09 -11.04 13.52
CA PHE A 43 5.81 -9.99 12.79
C PHE A 43 4.85 -9.03 12.07
N LEU A 44 3.58 -9.40 11.97
CA LEU A 44 2.54 -8.62 11.28
C LEU A 44 2.10 -7.45 12.14
N THR A 45 2.50 -6.24 11.76
CA THR A 45 2.07 -4.99 12.40
C THR A 45 1.76 -3.92 11.36
N ASN A 46 0.87 -2.99 11.67
CA ASN A 46 0.45 -1.90 10.79
C ASN A 46 0.09 -2.41 9.38
N ASP A 47 0.53 -1.74 8.32
CA ASP A 47 0.21 -2.08 6.94
C ASP A 47 0.64 -3.49 6.52
N LEU A 48 1.65 -4.07 7.16
CA LEU A 48 2.01 -5.47 6.92
C LEU A 48 0.87 -6.41 7.30
N LYS A 49 0.15 -6.11 8.39
CA LYS A 49 -1.03 -6.84 8.85
C LYS A 49 -2.28 -6.51 8.02
N TYR A 50 -2.48 -5.21 7.73
CA TYR A 50 -3.71 -4.74 7.09
C TYR A 50 -3.73 -4.91 5.57
N GLN A 51 -2.56 -4.94 4.92
CA GLN A 51 -2.44 -4.92 3.47
C GLN A 51 -1.48 -5.98 2.93
N TYR A 52 -0.20 -5.94 3.33
CA TYR A 52 0.85 -6.60 2.55
C TYR A 52 0.81 -8.12 2.63
N ILE A 53 0.38 -8.69 3.74
CA ILE A 53 0.30 -10.16 3.88
C ILE A 53 -0.71 -10.74 2.87
N ASP A 54 -1.85 -10.08 2.68
CA ASP A 54 -2.86 -10.49 1.71
C ASP A 54 -2.40 -10.26 0.26
N PHE A 55 -1.60 -9.19 0.02
CA PHE A 55 -0.99 -8.96 -1.29
C PHE A 55 0.05 -10.02 -1.63
N PHE A 56 0.84 -10.49 -0.66
CA PHE A 56 1.77 -11.61 -0.86
C PHE A 56 1.01 -12.92 -1.14
N ALA A 57 -0.09 -13.17 -0.45
CA ALA A 57 -0.96 -14.32 -0.70
C ALA A 57 -1.53 -14.27 -2.14
N TRP A 58 -2.06 -13.12 -2.57
CA TRP A 58 -2.52 -12.92 -3.94
C TRP A 58 -1.39 -13.09 -4.96
N PHE A 59 -0.21 -12.51 -4.72
CA PHE A 59 0.91 -12.61 -5.64
C PHE A 59 1.41 -14.05 -5.77
N ARG A 60 1.39 -14.81 -4.67
CA ARG A 60 1.66 -16.25 -4.71
C ARG A 60 0.68 -16.96 -5.63
N ARG A 61 -0.63 -16.66 -5.54
CA ARG A 61 -1.65 -17.21 -6.44
C ARG A 61 -1.43 -16.80 -7.90
N VAL A 62 -1.01 -15.56 -8.15
CA VAL A 62 -0.62 -15.10 -9.51
C VAL A 62 0.53 -15.94 -10.06
N LEU A 63 1.58 -16.17 -9.27
CA LEU A 63 2.75 -16.97 -9.69
C LEU A 63 2.41 -18.45 -9.90
N LEU A 64 1.40 -18.97 -9.20
CA LEU A 64 0.87 -20.32 -9.39
C LEU A 64 -0.19 -20.40 -10.50
N CYS A 65 -0.44 -19.31 -11.23
CA CYS A 65 -1.46 -19.21 -12.29
C CYS A 65 -2.91 -19.38 -11.79
N GLU A 66 -3.17 -19.12 -10.51
CA GLU A 66 -4.50 -19.17 -9.88
C GLU A 66 -5.21 -17.82 -9.87
N ALA A 67 -4.48 -16.71 -10.11
CA ALA A 67 -4.98 -15.35 -10.16
C ALA A 67 -4.37 -14.57 -11.33
N ASN A 68 -4.98 -13.45 -11.71
CA ASN A 68 -4.54 -12.62 -12.84
C ASN A 68 -3.78 -11.37 -12.36
N LEU A 69 -2.61 -11.11 -12.95
CA LEU A 69 -1.78 -9.93 -12.61
C LEU A 69 -2.35 -8.60 -13.15
N ARG A 70 -3.26 -8.63 -14.13
CA ARG A 70 -3.69 -7.43 -14.87
C ARG A 70 -4.92 -6.78 -14.28
N TYR A 71 -5.85 -7.60 -13.77
CA TYR A 71 -7.13 -7.17 -13.22
C TYR A 71 -7.62 -8.17 -12.18
N SER A 72 -8.26 -7.71 -11.11
CA SER A 72 -8.90 -8.59 -10.15
C SER A 72 -10.24 -8.04 -9.69
N PHE A 73 -11.22 -8.92 -9.54
CA PHE A 73 -12.51 -8.66 -8.90
C PHE A 73 -12.50 -8.92 -7.40
N SER A 74 -11.40 -9.39 -6.87
CA SER A 74 -11.23 -9.69 -5.43
C SER A 74 -10.92 -8.45 -4.59
N GLN A 75 -11.03 -7.25 -5.14
CA GLN A 75 -10.78 -6.00 -4.43
C GLN A 75 -11.67 -4.88 -4.96
N GLY A 76 -12.50 -4.29 -4.09
CA GLY A 76 -13.50 -3.32 -4.49
C GLY A 76 -14.47 -3.92 -5.51
N LEU A 77 -15.00 -3.14 -6.41
CA LEU A 77 -15.84 -3.64 -7.52
C LEU A 77 -15.04 -4.32 -8.64
N GLY A 78 -13.72 -4.37 -8.50
CA GLY A 78 -12.76 -4.77 -9.51
C GLY A 78 -11.80 -3.63 -9.86
N MET A 79 -10.53 -3.96 -10.07
CA MET A 79 -9.50 -2.96 -10.35
C MET A 79 -8.34 -3.47 -11.20
N ASN A 80 -7.67 -2.54 -11.85
CA ASN A 80 -6.36 -2.76 -12.45
C ASN A 80 -5.31 -3.01 -11.35
N THR A 81 -4.78 -4.20 -11.30
CA THR A 81 -3.82 -4.63 -10.26
C THR A 81 -2.36 -4.28 -10.58
N TRP A 82 -2.08 -3.61 -11.69
CA TRP A 82 -0.72 -3.25 -12.06
C TRP A 82 -0.09 -2.24 -11.10
N GLY A 83 -0.89 -1.28 -10.59
CA GLY A 83 -0.47 -0.36 -9.54
C GLY A 83 -0.09 -1.09 -8.26
N LEU A 84 -0.89 -2.08 -7.87
CA LEU A 84 -0.63 -2.94 -6.71
C LEU A 84 0.69 -3.70 -6.88
N TYR A 85 0.88 -4.37 -8.02
CA TYR A 85 2.10 -5.10 -8.34
C TYR A 85 3.34 -4.20 -8.29
N SER A 86 3.31 -3.08 -9.01
CA SER A 86 4.48 -2.22 -9.19
C SER A 86 4.90 -1.45 -7.93
N TYR A 87 3.96 -1.20 -7.02
CA TYR A 87 4.25 -0.53 -5.76
C TYR A 87 4.66 -1.48 -4.65
N TYR A 88 3.93 -2.60 -4.48
CA TYR A 88 4.09 -3.47 -3.32
C TYR A 88 4.90 -4.73 -3.61
N LEU A 89 4.87 -5.27 -4.83
CA LEU A 89 5.20 -6.67 -5.09
C LEU A 89 6.34 -6.91 -6.08
N ALA A 90 6.79 -5.89 -6.79
CA ALA A 90 7.78 -6.05 -7.86
C ALA A 90 9.23 -6.36 -7.37
N SER A 91 9.47 -6.43 -6.07
CA SER A 91 10.74 -6.87 -5.51
C SER A 91 11.04 -8.33 -5.89
N PRO A 92 12.26 -8.67 -6.36
CA PRO A 92 12.61 -10.04 -6.70
C PRO A 92 12.56 -11.00 -5.50
N PHE A 93 12.70 -10.49 -4.28
CA PHE A 93 12.55 -11.29 -3.07
C PHE A 93 11.13 -11.84 -2.92
N ASN A 94 10.14 -11.15 -3.47
CA ASN A 94 8.74 -11.57 -3.37
C ASN A 94 8.44 -12.82 -4.23
N LEU A 95 9.28 -13.14 -5.23
CA LEU A 95 9.18 -14.40 -5.99
C LEU A 95 9.36 -15.63 -5.08
N LEU A 96 10.02 -15.47 -3.94
CA LEU A 96 10.21 -16.56 -2.97
C LEU A 96 8.91 -16.98 -2.27
N CYS A 97 7.82 -16.20 -2.36
CA CYS A 97 6.55 -16.54 -1.69
C CYS A 97 5.99 -17.90 -2.13
N VAL A 98 6.30 -18.35 -3.36
CA VAL A 98 5.86 -19.67 -3.87
C VAL A 98 6.48 -20.85 -3.12
N LEU A 99 7.60 -20.62 -2.41
CA LEU A 99 8.29 -21.65 -1.63
C LEU A 99 7.65 -21.88 -0.25
N PHE A 100 6.69 -21.03 0.13
CA PHE A 100 6.02 -21.08 1.42
C PHE A 100 4.54 -21.45 1.23
N PRO A 101 3.97 -22.30 2.08
CA PRO A 101 2.53 -22.53 2.11
C PRO A 101 1.75 -21.24 2.38
N ALA A 102 0.49 -21.19 1.98
CA ALA A 102 -0.34 -19.98 2.13
C ALA A 102 -0.52 -19.56 3.60
N ASP A 103 -0.58 -20.52 4.52
CA ASP A 103 -0.67 -20.32 5.97
C ASP A 103 0.67 -19.96 6.65
N LYS A 104 1.78 -19.95 5.91
CA LYS A 104 3.14 -19.66 6.41
C LYS A 104 3.75 -18.40 5.79
N LEU A 105 2.94 -17.48 5.29
CA LEU A 105 3.45 -16.25 4.66
C LEU A 105 4.10 -15.29 5.65
N THR A 106 3.78 -15.36 6.94
CA THR A 106 4.54 -14.62 7.97
C THR A 106 5.99 -15.08 8.03
N LEU A 107 6.25 -16.39 7.91
CA LEU A 107 7.62 -16.93 7.82
C LEU A 107 8.32 -16.50 6.53
N PHE A 108 7.60 -16.39 5.40
CA PHE A 108 8.14 -15.80 4.17
C PHE A 108 8.60 -14.35 4.39
N VAL A 109 7.78 -13.51 5.01
CA VAL A 109 8.12 -12.11 5.30
C VAL A 109 9.34 -12.02 6.21
N PHE A 110 9.39 -12.82 7.27
CA PHE A 110 10.54 -12.93 8.17
C PHE A 110 11.82 -13.31 7.42
N THR A 111 11.74 -14.36 6.59
CA THR A 111 12.88 -14.86 5.82
C THR A 111 13.39 -13.84 4.82
N THR A 112 12.51 -13.22 4.05
CA THR A 112 12.90 -12.21 3.05
C THR A 112 13.46 -10.95 3.70
N THR A 113 12.95 -10.56 4.86
CA THR A 113 13.52 -9.45 5.66
C THR A 113 14.96 -9.76 6.08
N ALA A 114 15.23 -10.95 6.60
CA ALA A 114 16.58 -11.38 6.96
C ALA A 114 17.54 -11.34 5.75
N LEU A 115 17.09 -11.84 4.58
CA LEU A 115 17.86 -11.81 3.33
C LEU A 115 18.15 -10.37 2.88
N LYS A 116 17.17 -9.49 2.92
CA LYS A 116 17.34 -8.08 2.54
C LYS A 116 18.35 -7.37 3.45
N LEU A 117 18.31 -7.58 4.77
CA LEU A 117 19.29 -7.02 5.71
C LEU A 117 20.72 -7.49 5.37
N GLY A 118 20.90 -8.76 5.07
CA GLY A 118 22.18 -9.27 4.59
C GLY A 118 22.65 -8.59 3.30
N CYS A 119 21.77 -8.35 2.35
CA CYS A 119 22.06 -7.66 1.08
C CYS A 119 22.40 -6.18 1.28
N ILE A 120 21.74 -5.47 2.22
CA ILE A 120 22.07 -4.08 2.58
C ILE A 120 23.49 -4.00 3.12
N HIS A 121 23.86 -4.91 4.02
CA HIS A 121 25.21 -4.96 4.58
C HIS A 121 26.28 -5.18 3.50
N ILE A 122 26.03 -6.13 2.57
CA ILE A 122 26.95 -6.37 1.44
C ILE A 122 27.07 -5.13 0.56
N SER A 123 25.96 -4.55 0.10
CA SER A 123 26.00 -3.44 -0.86
C SER A 123 26.64 -2.18 -0.30
N SER A 124 26.39 -1.86 0.97
CA SER A 124 26.99 -0.73 1.67
C SER A 124 28.47 -0.96 2.00
N ALA A 125 28.88 -2.17 2.41
CA ALA A 125 30.27 -2.53 2.59
C ALA A 125 31.06 -2.46 1.27
N TRP A 126 30.45 -2.97 0.18
CA TRP A 126 31.02 -2.87 -1.17
C TRP A 126 31.18 -1.41 -1.61
N PHE A 127 30.19 -0.54 -1.36
CA PHE A 127 30.27 0.88 -1.64
C PHE A 127 31.46 1.54 -0.92
N LEU A 128 31.61 1.29 0.38
CA LEU A 128 32.69 1.86 1.18
C LEU A 128 34.07 1.42 0.70
N GLN A 129 34.22 0.16 0.31
CA GLN A 129 35.48 -0.34 -0.24
C GLN A 129 35.77 0.25 -1.62
N LYS A 130 34.77 0.31 -2.51
CA LYS A 130 34.95 0.79 -3.88
C LYS A 130 35.15 2.31 -3.98
N ARG A 131 34.38 3.07 -3.16
CA ARG A 131 34.43 4.55 -3.16
C ARG A 131 35.63 5.09 -2.39
N PHE A 132 35.93 4.53 -1.24
CA PHE A 132 36.89 5.08 -0.28
C PHE A 132 38.12 4.18 -0.06
N GLY A 133 38.13 2.95 -0.58
CA GLY A 133 39.21 2.00 -0.36
C GLY A 133 39.38 1.61 1.12
N LEU A 134 38.28 1.56 1.88
CA LEU A 134 38.36 1.23 3.30
C LEU A 134 38.78 -0.23 3.53
N PRO A 135 39.52 -0.52 4.60
CA PRO A 135 39.81 -1.90 5.02
C PRO A 135 38.51 -2.60 5.48
N MET A 136 38.50 -3.93 5.33
CA MET A 136 37.34 -4.77 5.63
C MET A 136 36.69 -4.50 7.00
N PRO A 137 37.45 -4.40 8.13
CA PRO A 137 36.82 -4.16 9.44
C PRO A 137 36.10 -2.80 9.54
N ALA A 138 36.67 -1.74 8.96
CA ALA A 138 36.05 -0.43 8.95
C ALA A 138 34.81 -0.40 8.04
N ALA A 139 34.87 -1.06 6.87
CA ALA A 139 33.74 -1.21 5.98
C ALA A 139 32.61 -2.02 6.64
N PHE A 140 32.94 -3.10 7.35
CA PHE A 140 32.00 -3.92 8.11
C PHE A 140 31.26 -3.09 9.17
N LEU A 141 32.00 -2.37 10.03
CA LEU A 141 31.44 -1.58 11.12
C LEU A 141 30.44 -0.52 10.60
N LEU A 142 30.85 0.28 9.61
CA LEU A 142 30.02 1.35 9.10
C LEU A 142 28.80 0.82 8.33
N SER A 143 28.98 -0.24 7.56
CA SER A 143 27.87 -0.85 6.81
C SER A 143 26.87 -1.55 7.75
N LEU A 144 27.32 -2.17 8.85
CA LEU A 144 26.45 -2.71 9.89
C LEU A 144 25.61 -1.61 10.53
N SER A 145 26.23 -0.46 10.85
CA SER A 145 25.55 0.71 11.42
C SER A 145 24.46 1.25 10.48
N PHE A 146 24.70 1.28 9.17
CA PHE A 146 23.69 1.65 8.19
C PHE A 146 22.59 0.60 8.07
N THR A 147 22.93 -0.68 8.10
CA THR A 147 21.96 -1.79 7.97
C THR A 147 20.98 -1.79 9.13
N PHE A 148 21.43 -1.55 10.36
CA PHE A 148 20.63 -1.55 11.59
C PHE A 148 20.34 -0.14 12.13
N CYS A 149 20.30 0.88 11.27
CA CYS A 149 19.89 2.21 11.66
C CYS A 149 18.39 2.23 12.09
N SER A 150 18.01 3.22 12.90
CA SER A 150 16.64 3.32 13.43
C SER A 150 15.58 3.32 12.33
N TRP A 151 15.85 3.97 11.19
CA TRP A 151 14.92 3.94 10.06
C TRP A 151 14.67 2.52 9.52
N THR A 152 15.73 1.73 9.37
CA THR A 152 15.60 0.34 8.92
C THR A 152 14.72 -0.45 9.88
N ILE A 153 15.02 -0.40 11.19
CA ILE A 153 14.27 -1.16 12.20
C ILE A 153 12.80 -0.75 12.26
N SER A 154 12.49 0.55 12.21
CA SER A 154 11.11 1.02 12.25
C SER A 154 10.32 0.68 10.98
N ASN A 155 11.00 0.46 9.84
CA ASN A 155 10.37 0.19 8.55
C ASN A 155 10.47 -1.28 8.09
N LEU A 156 10.89 -2.22 8.93
CA LEU A 156 10.81 -3.66 8.61
C LEU A 156 9.37 -4.12 8.35
N ARG A 157 8.39 -3.44 8.95
CA ARG A 157 6.95 -3.60 8.67
C ARG A 157 6.50 -3.07 7.29
N ASN A 158 7.40 -2.40 6.55
CA ASN A 158 7.22 -1.93 5.17
C ASN A 158 8.25 -2.61 4.25
N PRO A 159 8.17 -3.92 4.01
CA PRO A 159 9.22 -4.69 3.32
C PRO A 159 9.49 -4.19 1.90
N LEU A 160 8.52 -3.51 1.26
CA LEU A 160 8.68 -2.89 -0.06
C LEU A 160 9.66 -1.70 -0.05
N TRP A 161 9.84 -1.03 1.09
CA TRP A 161 10.76 0.11 1.17
C TRP A 161 12.21 -0.30 1.45
N ILE A 162 12.44 -1.51 1.94
CA ILE A 162 13.77 -1.98 2.33
C ILE A 162 14.71 -2.20 1.14
N ASP A 163 14.16 -2.51 -0.03
CA ASP A 163 14.95 -2.75 -1.24
C ASP A 163 15.76 -1.53 -1.70
N CYS A 164 15.27 -0.30 -1.45
CA CYS A 164 16.01 0.91 -1.81
C CYS A 164 17.35 1.04 -1.05
N LEU A 165 17.44 0.53 0.18
CA LEU A 165 18.69 0.53 0.95
C LEU A 165 19.77 -0.38 0.33
N ILE A 166 19.36 -1.41 -0.41
CA ILE A 166 20.28 -2.27 -1.17
C ILE A 166 20.83 -1.53 -2.38
N LEU A 167 19.95 -0.78 -3.08
CA LEU A 167 20.24 -0.16 -4.37
C LEU A 167 20.87 1.24 -4.25
N LEU A 168 20.56 1.99 -3.21
CA LEU A 168 21.07 3.34 -2.98
C LEU A 168 22.61 3.43 -2.94
N PRO A 169 23.36 2.54 -2.26
CA PRO A 169 24.82 2.52 -2.32
C PRO A 169 25.37 2.28 -3.74
N ILE A 170 24.66 1.47 -4.54
CA ILE A 170 25.04 1.15 -5.92
C ILE A 170 24.80 2.37 -6.83
N CYS A 171 23.65 3.06 -6.67
CA CYS A 171 23.34 4.31 -7.37
C CYS A 171 24.38 5.41 -7.04
N ALA A 172 24.69 5.58 -5.75
CA ALA A 172 25.65 6.58 -5.29
C ALA A 172 27.06 6.32 -5.86
N TYR A 173 27.49 5.05 -5.90
CA TYR A 173 28.76 4.72 -6.58
C TYR A 173 28.68 4.94 -8.10
N GLY A 174 27.51 4.74 -8.71
CA GLY A 174 27.25 5.12 -10.10
C GLY A 174 27.44 6.63 -10.34
N CYS A 175 26.97 7.49 -9.44
CA CYS A 175 27.21 8.93 -9.47
C CYS A 175 28.71 9.26 -9.36
N HIS A 176 29.42 8.59 -8.44
CA HIS A 176 30.86 8.73 -8.30
C HIS A 176 31.62 8.37 -9.60
N GLU A 177 31.29 7.23 -10.24
CA GLU A 177 31.92 6.85 -11.51
C GLU A 177 31.58 7.80 -12.66
N LEU A 178 30.34 8.31 -12.67
CA LEU A 178 29.93 9.32 -13.65
C LEU A 178 30.75 10.60 -13.51
N ILE A 179 30.92 11.12 -12.30
CA ILE A 179 31.67 12.35 -12.06
C ILE A 179 33.15 12.18 -12.39
N ARG A 180 33.78 11.10 -11.88
CA ARG A 180 35.22 10.91 -12.00
C ARG A 180 35.67 10.24 -13.28
N LYS A 181 34.87 9.28 -13.83
CA LYS A 181 35.23 8.42 -14.95
C LYS A 181 34.38 8.58 -16.18
N ARG A 182 33.35 9.45 -16.17
CA ARG A 182 32.35 9.63 -17.25
C ARG A 182 31.54 8.36 -17.59
N ARG A 183 31.46 7.37 -16.66
CA ARG A 183 30.75 6.10 -16.87
C ARG A 183 29.32 6.21 -16.33
N MET A 184 28.33 5.96 -17.19
CA MET A 184 26.90 6.11 -16.85
C MET A 184 26.20 4.79 -16.56
N ILE A 185 26.68 3.68 -17.16
CA ILE A 185 25.92 2.42 -17.24
C ILE A 185 25.49 1.85 -15.88
N ARG A 186 26.32 1.96 -14.84
CA ARG A 186 25.95 1.50 -13.49
C ARG A 186 24.81 2.31 -12.91
N LEU A 187 24.84 3.63 -13.08
CA LEU A 187 23.77 4.51 -12.62
C LEU A 187 22.47 4.22 -13.38
N VAL A 188 22.53 4.01 -14.70
CA VAL A 188 21.39 3.64 -15.55
C VAL A 188 20.73 2.34 -15.02
N ILE A 189 21.51 1.27 -14.86
CA ILE A 189 20.98 -0.02 -14.43
C ILE A 189 20.44 0.05 -12.99
N ALA A 190 21.19 0.67 -12.08
CA ALA A 190 20.77 0.77 -10.68
C ALA A 190 19.50 1.63 -10.52
N THR A 191 19.38 2.72 -11.29
CA THR A 191 18.15 3.53 -11.34
C THR A 191 16.96 2.71 -11.88
N ALA A 192 17.15 1.98 -12.98
CA ALA A 192 16.10 1.14 -13.55
C ALA A 192 15.63 0.07 -12.55
N LEU A 193 16.54 -0.64 -11.89
CA LEU A 193 16.19 -1.63 -10.87
C LEU A 193 15.48 -1.00 -9.68
N ASN A 194 15.90 0.19 -9.23
CA ASN A 194 15.26 0.89 -8.13
C ASN A 194 13.81 1.26 -8.47
N VAL A 195 13.56 1.77 -9.68
CA VAL A 195 12.21 2.08 -10.16
C VAL A 195 11.35 0.81 -10.31
N MET A 196 11.93 -0.29 -10.83
CA MET A 196 11.22 -1.55 -10.97
C MET A 196 10.82 -2.17 -9.63
N PHE A 197 11.68 -2.09 -8.60
CA PHE A 197 11.42 -2.74 -7.31
C PHE A 197 10.39 -1.98 -6.48
N CYS A 198 10.46 -0.64 -6.43
CA CYS A 198 9.47 0.23 -5.82
C CYS A 198 9.64 1.66 -6.37
N TRP A 199 8.76 2.06 -7.26
CA TRP A 199 8.83 3.38 -7.89
C TRP A 199 8.80 4.54 -6.88
N TYR A 200 8.12 4.39 -5.74
CA TYR A 200 7.99 5.42 -4.72
C TYR A 200 9.33 5.71 -4.01
N THR A 201 9.99 4.68 -3.52
CA THR A 201 11.33 4.84 -2.90
C THR A 201 12.40 5.20 -3.93
N ALA A 202 12.20 4.81 -5.20
CA ALA A 202 13.04 5.24 -6.30
C ALA A 202 12.91 6.75 -6.56
N TYR A 203 11.69 7.31 -6.54
CA TYR A 203 11.47 8.74 -6.64
C TYR A 203 12.23 9.51 -5.55
N ILE A 204 12.10 9.10 -4.30
CA ILE A 204 12.83 9.68 -3.16
C ILE A 204 14.36 9.56 -3.39
N SER A 205 14.82 8.38 -3.80
CA SER A 205 16.24 8.14 -4.08
C SER A 205 16.78 9.03 -5.23
N ILE A 206 16.02 9.20 -6.30
CA ILE A 206 16.43 10.05 -7.46
C ILE A 206 16.53 11.51 -7.05
N LEU A 207 15.58 12.04 -6.28
CA LEU A 207 15.68 13.40 -5.73
C LEU A 207 16.93 13.57 -4.87
N PHE A 208 17.22 12.58 -4.01
CA PHE A 208 18.46 12.59 -3.23
C PHE A 208 19.70 12.55 -4.12
N LEU A 209 19.73 11.72 -5.15
CA LEU A 209 20.86 11.62 -6.07
C LEU A 209 21.14 12.93 -6.82
N CYS A 210 20.10 13.75 -7.10
CA CYS A 210 20.28 15.12 -7.65
C CYS A 210 21.09 16.00 -6.69
N ILE A 211 20.88 15.89 -5.38
CA ILE A 211 21.64 16.62 -4.36
C ILE A 211 23.03 15.98 -4.14
N PHE A 212 23.07 14.67 -4.07
CA PHE A 212 24.29 13.89 -3.81
C PHE A 212 25.34 14.05 -4.92
N VAL A 213 24.91 14.07 -6.19
CA VAL A 213 25.84 14.25 -7.32
C VAL A 213 26.51 15.64 -7.30
N LEU A 214 25.86 16.66 -6.74
CA LEU A 214 26.46 17.98 -6.54
C LEU A 214 27.58 17.93 -5.50
N VAL A 215 27.41 17.17 -4.41
CA VAL A 215 28.47 16.97 -3.40
C VAL A 215 29.68 16.26 -4.01
N GLU A 216 29.46 15.18 -4.76
CA GLU A 216 30.53 14.47 -5.48
C GLU A 216 31.21 15.36 -6.53
N PHE A 217 30.46 16.25 -7.19
CA PHE A 217 31.01 17.22 -8.13
C PHE A 217 31.83 18.30 -7.44
N VAL A 218 31.35 18.86 -6.30
CA VAL A 218 32.09 19.84 -5.49
C VAL A 218 33.42 19.26 -5.01
N ASP A 219 33.40 17.98 -4.54
CA ASP A 219 34.62 17.27 -4.13
C ASP A 219 35.61 17.12 -5.30
N TYR A 220 35.10 16.70 -6.47
CA TYR A 220 35.90 16.57 -7.68
C TYR A 220 36.47 17.92 -8.15
N ALA A 221 35.65 18.96 -8.19
CA ALA A 221 36.06 20.29 -8.60
C ALA A 221 37.02 20.97 -7.61
N ALA A 222 37.02 20.57 -6.36
CA ALA A 222 37.98 21.02 -5.37
C ALA A 222 39.39 20.45 -5.59
N GLU A 223 39.50 19.27 -6.21
CA GLU A 223 40.78 18.62 -6.56
C GLU A 223 41.27 19.03 -7.95
N GLU A 224 40.40 19.04 -8.97
CA GLU A 224 40.76 19.20 -10.39
C GLU A 224 40.51 20.62 -10.95
N GLY A 225 39.91 21.49 -10.14
CA GLY A 225 39.47 22.83 -10.58
C GLY A 225 38.03 22.86 -11.12
N PHE A 226 37.38 24.00 -10.96
CA PHE A 226 36.01 24.22 -11.43
C PHE A 226 36.02 24.76 -12.89
N SER A 227 35.10 24.17 -13.69
CA SER A 227 34.79 24.65 -15.03
C SER A 227 33.30 24.47 -15.32
N TRP A 228 32.65 25.53 -15.88
CA TRP A 228 31.25 25.47 -16.30
C TRP A 228 30.99 24.41 -17.37
N LYS A 229 31.92 24.20 -18.31
CA LYS A 229 31.83 23.14 -19.33
C LYS A 229 31.85 21.76 -18.69
N LEU A 230 32.72 21.60 -17.70
CA LEU A 230 32.81 20.32 -16.95
C LEU A 230 31.52 20.06 -16.17
N MET A 231 30.98 21.06 -15.49
CA MET A 231 29.72 20.96 -14.75
C MET A 231 28.57 20.58 -15.67
N LEU A 232 28.44 21.27 -16.81
CA LEU A 232 27.38 21.00 -17.79
C LEU A 232 27.51 19.57 -18.38
N ASP A 233 28.74 19.12 -18.75
CA ASP A 233 28.98 17.75 -19.23
C ASP A 233 28.54 16.69 -18.20
N ARG A 234 28.85 16.92 -16.93
CA ARG A 234 28.45 15.97 -15.86
C ARG A 234 26.95 16.01 -15.59
N ALA A 235 26.37 17.20 -15.57
CA ALA A 235 24.92 17.38 -15.36
C ALA A 235 24.11 16.72 -16.49
N LEU A 236 24.48 16.94 -17.75
CA LEU A 236 23.83 16.30 -18.90
C LEU A 236 23.97 14.78 -18.89
N ARG A 237 25.14 14.26 -18.51
CA ARG A 237 25.32 12.80 -18.35
C ARG A 237 24.52 12.23 -17.21
N PHE A 238 24.41 12.96 -16.10
CA PHE A 238 23.58 12.53 -14.98
C PHE A 238 22.11 12.51 -15.38
N ALA A 239 21.60 13.60 -15.96
CA ALA A 239 20.22 13.65 -16.46
C ALA A 239 19.95 12.55 -17.51
N GLY A 240 20.88 12.32 -18.43
CA GLY A 240 20.80 11.24 -19.41
C GLY A 240 20.81 9.85 -18.78
N ALA A 241 21.60 9.64 -17.71
CA ALA A 241 21.62 8.35 -17.01
C ALA A 241 20.30 8.06 -16.28
N ILE A 242 19.73 9.08 -15.60
CA ILE A 242 18.41 8.94 -14.96
C ILE A 242 17.33 8.69 -16.01
N ALA A 243 17.31 9.48 -17.09
CA ALA A 243 16.34 9.32 -18.19
C ALA A 243 16.41 7.92 -18.82
N LEU A 244 17.62 7.41 -19.13
CA LEU A 244 17.82 6.05 -19.65
C LEU A 244 17.39 4.98 -18.63
N GLY A 245 17.60 5.21 -17.33
CA GLY A 245 17.11 4.32 -16.28
C GLY A 245 15.58 4.25 -16.24
N LEU A 246 14.90 5.40 -16.34
CA LEU A 246 13.44 5.47 -16.43
C LEU A 246 12.91 4.81 -17.72
N LEU A 247 13.53 5.05 -18.87
CA LEU A 247 13.15 4.41 -20.14
C LEU A 247 13.36 2.89 -20.09
N LEU A 248 14.42 2.43 -19.45
CA LEU A 248 14.69 0.99 -19.27
C LEU A 248 13.64 0.31 -18.36
N SER A 249 13.07 1.03 -17.40
CA SER A 249 12.00 0.57 -16.52
C SER A 249 10.58 0.89 -17.03
N ALA A 250 10.42 1.42 -18.24
CA ALA A 250 9.13 1.90 -18.76
C ALA A 250 8.05 0.80 -18.80
N TRP A 251 8.44 -0.46 -18.92
CA TRP A 251 7.49 -1.59 -18.92
C TRP A 251 6.72 -1.76 -17.60
N THR A 252 7.27 -1.34 -16.46
CA THR A 252 6.57 -1.27 -15.18
C THR A 252 6.04 0.12 -14.91
N PHE A 253 6.85 1.14 -15.20
CA PHE A 253 6.62 2.52 -14.78
C PHE A 253 5.50 3.21 -15.56
N LEU A 254 5.44 3.04 -16.90
CA LEU A 254 4.40 3.69 -17.72
C LEU A 254 2.99 3.21 -17.39
N PRO A 255 2.69 1.89 -17.31
CA PRO A 255 1.37 1.46 -16.88
C PRO A 255 1.03 1.86 -15.44
N THR A 256 2.03 1.97 -14.56
CA THR A 256 1.83 2.44 -13.20
C THR A 256 1.36 3.89 -13.15
N ILE A 257 2.01 4.79 -13.89
CA ILE A 257 1.60 6.21 -13.98
C ILE A 257 0.15 6.29 -14.46
N LEU A 258 -0.20 5.56 -15.53
CA LEU A 258 -1.54 5.59 -16.09
C LEU A 258 -2.60 5.02 -15.13
N ALA A 259 -2.25 3.99 -14.35
CA ALA A 259 -3.15 3.42 -13.35
C ALA A 259 -3.37 4.38 -12.15
N MET A 260 -2.34 5.10 -11.71
CA MET A 260 -2.37 5.93 -10.51
C MET A 260 -2.69 7.42 -10.76
N SER A 261 -2.76 7.86 -12.01
CA SER A 261 -3.03 9.27 -12.35
C SER A 261 -4.47 9.72 -12.10
N LYS A 262 -5.35 8.81 -11.71
CA LYS A 262 -6.79 9.06 -11.55
C LYS A 262 -7.16 9.69 -10.20
N GLY A 263 -6.24 9.74 -9.22
CA GLY A 263 -6.47 10.39 -7.91
C GLY A 263 -6.04 11.85 -7.91
N GLY A 264 -6.90 12.75 -7.40
CA GLY A 264 -6.62 14.18 -7.26
C GLY A 264 -5.60 14.49 -6.14
N PRO A 265 -4.90 15.64 -6.18
CA PRO A 265 -4.03 16.05 -5.08
C PRO A 265 -4.86 16.52 -3.89
N VAL A 266 -4.68 15.89 -2.74
CA VAL A 266 -5.22 16.39 -1.47
C VAL A 266 -4.25 17.46 -0.95
N LEU A 267 -4.66 18.71 -0.96
CA LEU A 267 -3.86 19.87 -0.55
C LEU A 267 -4.21 20.33 0.88
N ALA A 268 -3.95 19.52 1.88
CA ALA A 268 -3.95 19.97 3.26
C ALA A 268 -2.54 19.82 3.85
N LEU A 269 -1.72 20.87 3.74
CA LEU A 269 -0.45 20.93 4.44
C LEU A 269 -0.74 21.01 5.95
N GLY A 270 -0.28 20.00 6.69
CA GLY A 270 -0.31 20.02 8.15
C GLY A 270 0.55 21.16 8.77
N PRO A 271 0.78 21.19 10.08
CA PRO A 271 1.58 22.22 10.73
C PRO A 271 2.98 22.29 10.11
N LEU A 272 3.52 23.53 9.99
CA LEU A 272 4.83 23.77 9.36
C LEU A 272 5.94 22.90 9.96
N LEU A 273 5.95 22.75 11.28
CA LEU A 273 6.92 21.98 12.03
C LEU A 273 6.23 20.77 12.68
N LYS A 274 6.61 19.56 12.28
CA LYS A 274 6.04 18.29 12.78
C LYS A 274 6.68 17.78 14.06
N THR A 275 7.84 18.33 14.46
CA THR A 275 8.69 17.74 15.47
C THR A 275 9.08 18.78 16.50
N SER A 276 8.97 18.46 17.79
CA SER A 276 9.54 19.29 18.86
C SER A 276 11.07 19.16 18.91
N LEU A 277 11.77 20.17 19.44
CA LEU A 277 13.23 20.10 19.63
C LEU A 277 13.64 18.88 20.48
N LYS A 278 12.83 18.51 21.48
CA LYS A 278 13.04 17.33 22.32
C LYS A 278 12.97 16.04 21.50
N SER A 279 11.97 15.89 20.66
CA SER A 279 11.80 14.72 19.77
C SER A 279 12.89 14.67 18.71
N LEU A 280 13.28 15.82 18.17
CA LEU A 280 14.40 15.91 17.22
C LEU A 280 15.71 15.38 17.82
N ILE A 281 16.06 15.82 19.06
CA ILE A 281 17.26 15.34 19.75
C ILE A 281 17.16 13.83 20.04
N ARG A 282 16.00 13.36 20.52
CA ARG A 282 15.76 11.93 20.76
C ARG A 282 16.01 11.07 19.52
N GLY A 283 15.63 11.58 18.34
CA GLY A 283 15.82 10.89 17.07
C GLY A 283 17.29 10.58 16.71
N PHE A 284 18.24 11.31 17.28
CA PHE A 284 19.69 11.09 17.11
C PHE A 284 20.33 10.21 18.20
N LEU A 285 19.62 9.90 19.27
CA LEU A 285 20.20 9.20 20.43
C LEU A 285 19.81 7.71 20.40
N PRO A 286 20.74 6.82 20.84
CA PRO A 286 20.46 5.39 20.94
C PRO A 286 19.38 5.11 22.00
N CYS A 287 18.51 4.17 21.77
CA CYS A 287 17.48 3.69 22.69
C CYS A 287 16.47 4.77 23.17
N MET A 288 16.46 5.94 22.53
CA MET A 288 15.60 7.09 22.91
C MET A 288 14.45 7.33 21.94
N TRP A 289 14.36 6.55 20.88
CA TRP A 289 13.27 6.64 19.93
C TRP A 289 11.95 6.19 20.57
N VAL A 290 10.86 6.88 20.23
CA VAL A 290 9.50 6.59 20.70
C VAL A 290 8.62 6.38 19.48
N ASN A 291 7.75 5.36 19.53
CA ASN A 291 6.78 5.08 18.49
C ASN A 291 5.66 6.13 18.49
N ASN A 292 5.99 7.30 17.99
CA ASN A 292 5.05 8.39 17.74
C ASN A 292 5.44 9.11 16.45
N GLU A 293 4.52 9.92 15.95
CA GLU A 293 4.66 10.62 14.68
C GLU A 293 5.70 11.75 14.71
N SER A 294 6.14 12.17 15.89
CA SER A 294 7.01 13.33 16.07
C SER A 294 8.50 13.00 16.25
N THR A 295 8.87 11.73 16.49
CA THR A 295 10.27 11.34 16.73
C THR A 295 10.91 10.80 15.45
N PRO A 296 11.84 11.55 14.80
CA PRO A 296 12.51 11.10 13.58
C PRO A 296 13.44 9.89 13.83
N GLN A 297 13.64 9.06 12.78
CA GLN A 297 14.51 7.87 12.88
C GLN A 297 15.92 8.17 12.35
N PHE A 298 16.66 9.08 12.99
CA PHE A 298 17.98 9.54 12.51
C PHE A 298 19.16 8.75 13.05
N TYR A 299 18.97 8.02 14.14
CA TYR A 299 20.09 7.29 14.76
C TYR A 299 20.62 6.17 13.85
N CYS A 300 21.92 6.14 13.66
CA CYS A 300 22.60 5.20 12.78
C CYS A 300 23.97 4.74 13.32
N GLY A 301 24.09 4.58 14.64
CA GLY A 301 25.30 4.17 15.33
C GLY A 301 26.21 5.32 15.74
N ILE A 302 26.62 5.34 17.00
CA ILE A 302 27.42 6.43 17.59
C ILE A 302 28.73 6.63 16.81
N ILE A 303 29.47 5.56 16.53
CA ILE A 303 30.76 5.63 15.82
C ILE A 303 30.57 6.22 14.41
N MET A 304 29.55 5.80 13.67
CA MET A 304 29.28 6.31 12.33
C MET A 304 28.92 7.81 12.38
N MET A 305 28.08 8.22 13.32
CA MET A 305 27.69 9.62 13.50
C MET A 305 28.88 10.53 13.88
N LEU A 306 29.71 10.10 14.84
CA LEU A 306 30.90 10.85 15.24
C LEU A 306 31.91 11.00 14.09
N LEU A 307 32.10 9.96 13.30
CA LEU A 307 32.95 9.99 12.10
C LEU A 307 32.36 10.92 11.04
N ALA A 308 31.04 10.91 10.81
CA ALA A 308 30.39 11.81 9.87
C ALA A 308 30.56 13.29 10.30
N VAL A 309 30.38 13.59 11.58
CA VAL A 309 30.60 14.93 12.13
C VAL A 309 32.08 15.33 12.04
N SER A 310 33.02 14.37 12.27
CA SER A 310 34.44 14.64 12.18
C SER A 310 34.91 15.14 10.80
N LEU A 311 34.16 14.80 9.73
CA LEU A 311 34.45 15.30 8.39
C LEU A 311 34.35 16.84 8.32
N LEU A 312 33.39 17.44 9.03
CA LEU A 312 33.18 18.88 9.01
C LEU A 312 34.35 19.69 9.61
N VAL A 313 35.08 19.09 10.54
CA VAL A 313 36.25 19.70 11.20
C VAL A 313 37.59 19.22 10.65
N ASN A 314 37.59 18.25 9.72
CA ASN A 314 38.81 17.69 9.16
C ASN A 314 39.46 18.63 8.14
N ARG A 315 40.60 19.26 8.52
CA ARG A 315 41.32 20.20 7.66
C ARG A 315 41.93 19.60 6.39
N LYS A 316 42.01 18.27 6.28
CA LYS A 316 42.44 17.57 5.04
C LYS A 316 41.33 17.51 3.98
N VAL A 317 40.08 17.84 4.37
CA VAL A 317 38.93 17.97 3.45
C VAL A 317 38.79 19.42 3.03
N SER A 318 38.54 19.66 1.74
CA SER A 318 38.37 21.02 1.24
C SER A 318 37.22 21.74 1.99
N ILE A 319 37.35 23.03 2.19
CA ILE A 319 36.30 23.84 2.84
C ILE A 319 35.00 23.78 2.04
N LYS A 320 35.09 23.73 0.69
CA LYS A 320 33.93 23.62 -0.18
C LYS A 320 33.16 22.30 0.04
N THR A 321 33.86 21.18 0.13
CA THR A 321 33.27 19.86 0.41
C THR A 321 32.66 19.83 1.83
N ARG A 322 33.30 20.43 2.83
CA ARG A 322 32.74 20.51 4.20
C ARG A 322 31.47 21.33 4.25
N ILE A 323 31.43 22.49 3.56
CA ILE A 323 30.22 23.33 3.48
C ILE A 323 29.11 22.57 2.73
N ALA A 324 29.42 21.96 1.58
CA ALA A 324 28.43 21.17 0.84
C ALA A 324 27.85 20.04 1.69
N THR A 325 28.69 19.31 2.45
CA THR A 325 28.25 18.26 3.37
C THR A 325 27.33 18.82 4.46
N LEU A 326 27.68 19.96 5.08
CA LEU A 326 26.85 20.60 6.10
C LEU A 326 25.49 21.02 5.55
N VAL A 327 25.48 21.67 4.38
CA VAL A 327 24.24 22.13 3.71
C VAL A 327 23.32 20.95 3.40
N VAL A 328 23.86 19.87 2.83
CA VAL A 328 23.05 18.66 2.54
C VAL A 328 22.54 18.00 3.83
N THR A 329 23.36 17.94 4.88
CA THR A 329 22.90 17.43 6.17
C THR A 329 21.73 18.25 6.71
N ILE A 330 21.81 19.58 6.66
CA ILE A 330 20.71 20.48 7.09
C ILE A 330 19.45 20.25 6.22
N ILE A 331 19.59 20.15 4.90
CA ILE A 331 18.47 19.88 4.00
C ILE A 331 17.80 18.55 4.37
N LEU A 332 18.56 17.48 4.59
CA LEU A 332 18.00 16.16 4.91
C LEU A 332 17.31 16.13 6.28
N VAL A 333 17.86 16.80 7.28
CA VAL A 333 17.19 16.95 8.58
C VAL A 333 15.91 17.78 8.44
N ALA A 334 15.98 18.93 7.76
CA ALA A 334 14.82 19.78 7.52
C ALA A 334 13.71 19.05 6.73
N SER A 335 14.08 18.20 5.78
CA SER A 335 13.16 17.40 4.96
C SER A 335 12.34 16.39 5.76
N SER A 336 12.82 15.98 6.93
CA SER A 336 12.12 15.05 7.80
C SER A 336 11.28 15.73 8.88
N VAL A 337 11.40 17.06 9.05
CA VAL A 337 10.72 17.80 10.12
C VAL A 337 9.83 18.95 9.61
N LEU A 338 10.02 19.40 8.38
CA LEU A 338 9.24 20.48 7.76
C LEU A 338 8.23 19.89 6.75
N SER A 339 6.93 20.11 7.00
CA SER A 339 5.85 19.60 6.15
C SER A 339 5.98 19.97 4.67
N PRO A 340 6.37 21.22 4.26
CA PRO A 340 6.50 21.54 2.84
C PRO A 340 7.63 20.78 2.13
N LEU A 341 8.72 20.47 2.84
CA LEU A 341 9.80 19.69 2.26
C LEU A 341 9.40 18.20 2.17
N GLU A 342 8.77 17.66 3.19
CA GLU A 342 8.27 16.28 3.15
C GLU A 342 7.25 16.08 2.02
N TYR A 343 6.36 17.06 1.77
CA TYR A 343 5.43 17.08 0.66
C TYR A 343 6.14 16.89 -0.69
N ILE A 344 7.27 17.59 -0.93
CA ILE A 344 8.08 17.42 -2.14
C ILE A 344 8.62 15.99 -2.24
N TRP A 345 9.15 15.43 -1.13
CA TRP A 345 9.70 14.07 -1.12
C TRP A 345 8.62 12.98 -1.26
N CYS A 346 7.38 13.27 -0.92
CA CYS A 346 6.25 12.35 -1.04
C CYS A 346 5.49 12.45 -2.38
N GLY A 347 6.10 13.05 -3.40
CA GLY A 347 5.51 13.16 -4.74
C GLY A 347 4.40 14.19 -4.84
N MET A 348 4.53 15.32 -4.12
CA MET A 348 3.55 16.40 -4.04
C MET A 348 2.21 15.95 -3.44
N ARG A 349 2.28 14.98 -2.50
CA ARG A 349 1.12 14.52 -1.71
C ARG A 349 1.43 14.62 -0.22
N VAL A 350 0.41 14.85 0.58
CA VAL A 350 0.54 14.78 2.04
C VAL A 350 0.73 13.32 2.43
N PRO A 351 1.81 12.97 3.17
CA PRO A 351 2.02 11.62 3.61
C PRO A 351 0.94 11.19 4.61
N ASN A 352 0.34 10.03 4.39
CA ASN A 352 -0.52 9.37 5.37
C ASN A 352 0.31 8.36 6.16
N GLY A 353 0.42 8.55 7.48
CA GLY A 353 1.22 7.69 8.37
C GLY A 353 2.72 7.65 8.04
N PHE A 354 3.49 6.86 8.78
CA PHE A 354 4.92 6.61 8.56
C PHE A 354 5.77 7.86 8.35
N TYR A 355 5.83 8.70 9.37
CA TYR A 355 6.59 9.96 9.34
C TYR A 355 8.09 9.74 9.18
N SER A 356 8.81 10.81 8.77
CA SER A 356 10.26 10.78 8.51
C SER A 356 10.69 9.74 7.46
N ARG A 357 9.89 9.55 6.42
CA ARG A 357 10.14 8.58 5.33
C ARG A 357 11.51 8.76 4.67
N THR A 358 12.07 9.97 4.71
CA THR A 358 13.36 10.34 4.10
C THR A 358 14.57 10.13 5.02
N ALA A 359 14.38 9.74 6.28
CA ALA A 359 15.48 9.66 7.25
C ALA A 359 16.57 8.63 6.88
N PHE A 360 16.25 7.60 6.07
CA PHE A 360 17.27 6.68 5.53
C PHE A 360 18.31 7.39 4.64
N LEU A 361 17.94 8.48 4.00
CA LEU A 361 18.87 9.28 3.19
C LEU A 361 19.92 9.95 4.06
N LEU A 362 19.51 10.45 5.23
CA LEU A 362 20.46 11.00 6.22
C LEU A 362 21.40 9.91 6.74
N SER A 363 20.88 8.72 7.05
CA SER A 363 21.71 7.58 7.47
C SER A 363 22.72 7.15 6.40
N PHE A 364 22.28 7.12 5.12
CA PHE A 364 23.19 6.85 3.99
C PHE A 364 24.22 7.98 3.81
N PHE A 365 23.81 9.23 3.93
CA PHE A 365 24.72 10.36 3.80
C PHE A 365 25.75 10.40 4.95
N ALA A 366 25.35 10.01 6.17
CA ALA A 366 26.27 9.80 7.29
C ALA A 366 27.26 8.66 7.02
N LEU A 367 26.82 7.55 6.39
CA LEU A 367 27.69 6.47 5.91
C LEU A 367 28.74 6.99 4.94
N TRP A 368 28.33 7.77 3.95
CA TRP A 368 29.23 8.40 2.97
C TRP A 368 30.22 9.35 3.67
N ALA A 369 29.76 10.23 4.55
CA ALA A 369 30.58 11.19 5.27
C ALA A 369 31.59 10.50 6.19
N ALA A 370 31.18 9.47 6.93
CA ALA A 370 32.05 8.67 7.77
C ALA A 370 33.12 7.93 6.96
N GLY A 371 32.71 7.34 5.82
CA GLY A 371 33.64 6.70 4.88
C GLY A 371 34.67 7.66 4.32
N TYR A 372 34.26 8.88 3.97
CA TYR A 372 35.15 9.91 3.47
C TYR A 372 36.11 10.43 4.55
N ALA A 373 35.62 10.65 5.77
CA ALA A 373 36.45 11.04 6.90
C ALA A 373 37.55 10.00 7.18
N LEU A 374 37.18 8.71 7.20
CA LEU A 374 38.14 7.61 7.37
C LEU A 374 39.16 7.52 6.22
N GLN A 375 38.76 7.75 4.99
CA GLN A 375 39.68 7.80 3.85
C GLN A 375 40.77 8.83 4.06
N LYS A 376 40.43 10.03 4.52
CA LYS A 376 41.42 11.11 4.79
C LYS A 376 42.26 10.88 6.06
N LEU A 377 41.86 9.95 6.93
CA LEU A 377 42.60 9.55 8.13
C LEU A 377 43.48 8.33 7.91
N LYS A 378 43.34 7.61 6.80
CA LYS A 378 43.99 6.32 6.52
C LYS A 378 45.53 6.32 6.68
N GLU A 379 46.20 7.45 6.40
CA GLU A 379 47.63 7.60 6.49
C GLU A 379 48.13 7.90 7.91
N ARG A 380 47.24 8.22 8.84
CA ARG A 380 47.66 8.55 10.22
C ARG A 380 48.01 7.29 11.03
N PRO A 381 49.07 7.35 11.89
CA PRO A 381 49.45 6.21 12.76
C PRO A 381 48.29 5.77 13.67
N ALA A 382 47.42 6.68 14.13
CA ALA A 382 46.26 6.37 14.94
C ALA A 382 45.28 5.44 14.19
N PHE A 383 45.06 5.63 12.88
CA PHE A 383 44.22 4.77 12.07
C PHE A 383 44.74 3.34 11.96
N ARG A 384 46.09 3.21 11.77
CA ARG A 384 46.74 1.88 11.75
C ARG A 384 46.65 1.18 13.11
N ARG A 385 46.72 1.94 14.23
CA ARG A 385 46.58 1.37 15.60
C ARG A 385 45.13 0.91 15.84
N ALA A 386 44.12 1.68 15.43
CA ALA A 386 42.72 1.32 15.57
C ALA A 386 42.34 0.02 14.83
N HIS A 387 43.11 -0.37 13.80
CA HIS A 387 42.88 -1.61 13.05
C HIS A 387 43.63 -2.82 13.62
N ARG A 388 44.34 -2.68 14.73
CA ARG A 388 44.87 -3.84 15.44
C ARG A 388 43.71 -4.69 16.00
N PRO A 389 43.79 -6.03 15.92
CA PRO A 389 42.70 -6.90 16.41
C PRO A 389 42.26 -6.59 17.83
N ALA A 390 43.20 -6.24 18.72
CA ALA A 390 42.92 -5.86 20.12
C ALA A 390 42.06 -4.60 20.30
N ILE A 391 41.90 -3.78 19.25
CA ILE A 391 41.10 -2.56 19.28
C ILE A 391 39.84 -2.69 18.42
N ILE A 392 40.01 -3.19 17.19
CA ILE A 392 38.93 -3.25 16.22
C ILE A 392 37.85 -4.29 16.60
N MET A 393 38.25 -5.42 17.21
CA MET A 393 37.30 -6.45 17.63
C MET A 393 36.39 -5.98 18.76
N PRO A 394 36.88 -5.34 19.86
CA PRO A 394 36.03 -4.72 20.85
C PRO A 394 35.11 -3.61 20.29
N LEU A 395 35.61 -2.79 19.33
CA LEU A 395 34.78 -1.77 18.68
C LEU A 395 33.65 -2.38 17.86
N LEU A 396 33.92 -3.45 17.11
CA LEU A 396 32.88 -4.18 16.37
C LEU A 396 31.84 -4.79 17.30
N ALA A 397 32.28 -5.42 18.40
CA ALA A 397 31.39 -6.01 19.40
C ALA A 397 30.55 -4.94 20.08
N LEU A 398 31.16 -3.82 20.49
CA LEU A 398 30.44 -2.72 21.13
C LEU A 398 29.40 -2.09 20.19
N THR A 399 29.77 -1.88 18.91
CA THR A 399 28.82 -1.38 17.91
C THR A 399 27.67 -2.37 17.69
N ALA A 400 27.94 -3.66 17.62
CA ALA A 400 26.90 -4.67 17.46
C ALA A 400 25.94 -4.69 18.67
N ILE A 401 26.48 -4.60 19.89
CA ILE A 401 25.69 -4.53 21.14
C ILE A 401 24.85 -3.27 21.17
N GLU A 402 25.43 -2.13 20.82
CA GLU A 402 24.75 -0.83 20.75
C GLU A 402 23.57 -0.86 19.76
N LEU A 403 23.83 -1.34 18.55
CA LEU A 403 22.79 -1.45 17.51
C LEU A 403 21.71 -2.48 17.90
N PHE A 404 22.09 -3.59 18.50
CA PHE A 404 21.16 -4.57 19.05
C PHE A 404 20.27 -3.96 20.14
N ALA A 405 20.85 -3.26 21.10
CA ALA A 405 20.12 -2.62 22.19
C ALA A 405 19.11 -1.58 21.65
N ASN A 406 19.57 -0.72 20.73
CA ASN A 406 18.70 0.26 20.10
C ASN A 406 17.54 -0.43 19.31
N ALA A 407 17.87 -1.43 18.52
CA ALA A 407 16.89 -2.18 17.74
C ALA A 407 15.90 -2.93 18.65
N HIS A 408 16.36 -3.51 19.77
CA HIS A 408 15.51 -4.22 20.72
C HIS A 408 14.51 -3.28 21.41
N VAL A 409 14.96 -2.10 21.83
CA VAL A 409 14.06 -1.08 22.41
C VAL A 409 12.98 -0.65 21.40
N MET A 410 13.36 -0.44 20.15
CA MET A 410 12.40 -0.11 19.08
C MET A 410 11.46 -1.29 18.77
N TRP A 411 12.01 -2.51 18.75
CA TRP A 411 11.26 -3.73 18.49
C TRP A 411 10.11 -3.93 19.45
N ASN A 412 10.37 -3.75 20.75
CA ASN A 412 9.37 -3.87 21.81
C ASN A 412 8.27 -2.81 21.76
N GLN A 413 8.47 -1.72 21.00
CA GLN A 413 7.43 -0.71 20.76
C GLN A 413 6.64 -0.97 19.46
N LEU A 414 7.16 -1.78 18.55
CA LEU A 414 6.62 -1.96 17.20
C LEU A 414 5.94 -3.32 16.99
N TYR A 415 6.43 -4.36 17.67
CA TYR A 415 6.06 -5.76 17.40
C TYR A 415 5.54 -6.46 18.67
N VAL A 416 4.56 -5.84 19.32
CA VAL A 416 3.97 -6.35 20.57
C VAL A 416 2.47 -6.48 20.42
N GLY A 417 1.90 -7.55 20.97
CA GLY A 417 0.47 -7.66 21.25
C GLY A 417 -0.37 -8.31 20.17
N TYR A 418 0.22 -9.01 19.19
CA TYR A 418 -0.50 -9.77 18.20
C TYR A 418 0.00 -11.21 18.15
N SER A 419 -0.91 -12.18 18.37
CA SER A 419 -0.60 -13.62 18.37
C SER A 419 -0.55 -14.18 16.94
N GLU A 420 0.50 -14.89 16.61
CA GLU A 420 0.61 -15.60 15.34
C GLU A 420 -0.30 -16.83 15.31
N GLU A 421 -0.53 -17.47 16.46
CA GLU A 421 -1.47 -18.59 16.59
C GLU A 421 -2.90 -18.13 16.29
N ALA A 422 -3.32 -16.99 16.86
CA ALA A 422 -4.62 -16.39 16.56
C ALA A 422 -4.76 -16.04 15.07
N ASN A 423 -3.71 -15.49 14.46
CA ASN A 423 -3.71 -15.21 13.02
C ASN A 423 -3.86 -16.47 12.17
N SER A 424 -3.10 -17.52 12.46
CA SER A 424 -3.15 -18.76 11.69
C SER A 424 -4.49 -19.48 11.84
N THR A 425 -5.07 -19.47 13.05
CA THR A 425 -6.41 -20.01 13.33
C THR A 425 -7.48 -19.28 12.53
N TYR A 426 -7.45 -17.93 12.54
CA TYR A 426 -8.37 -17.12 11.74
C TYR A 426 -8.27 -17.45 10.24
N VAL A 427 -7.06 -17.50 9.69
CA VAL A 427 -6.85 -17.78 8.26
C VAL A 427 -7.37 -19.16 7.89
N ALA A 428 -7.16 -20.16 8.73
CA ALA A 428 -7.68 -21.51 8.51
C ALA A 428 -9.22 -21.51 8.50
N THR A 429 -9.86 -20.95 9.51
CA THR A 429 -11.33 -20.87 9.61
C THR A 429 -11.92 -20.09 8.44
N ALA A 430 -11.33 -18.96 8.06
CA ALA A 430 -11.78 -18.18 6.92
C ALA A 430 -11.66 -18.96 5.60
N THR A 431 -10.56 -19.69 5.41
CA THR A 431 -10.36 -20.54 4.24
C THR A 431 -11.42 -21.63 4.14
N ASP A 432 -11.70 -22.33 5.24
CA ASP A 432 -12.70 -23.38 5.30
C ASP A 432 -14.10 -22.83 4.99
N THR A 433 -14.46 -21.67 5.55
CA THR A 433 -15.73 -20.99 5.31
C THR A 433 -15.90 -20.61 3.84
N ILE A 434 -14.88 -19.98 3.22
CA ILE A 434 -14.93 -19.59 1.82
C ILE A 434 -15.00 -20.81 0.91
N THR A 435 -14.24 -21.85 1.18
CA THR A 435 -14.27 -23.11 0.44
C THR A 435 -15.67 -23.74 0.48
N ALA A 436 -16.29 -23.81 1.66
CA ALA A 436 -17.64 -24.34 1.81
C ALA A 436 -18.69 -23.55 0.99
N ILE A 437 -18.56 -22.21 0.91
CA ILE A 437 -19.42 -21.38 0.06
C ILE A 437 -19.17 -21.70 -1.42
N GLN A 438 -17.92 -21.77 -1.85
CA GLN A 438 -17.53 -22.01 -3.24
C GLN A 438 -18.01 -23.38 -3.73
N ASP A 439 -17.90 -24.43 -2.93
CA ASP A 439 -18.31 -25.80 -3.27
C ASP A 439 -19.83 -25.95 -3.42
N GLN A 440 -20.62 -25.11 -2.76
CA GLN A 440 -22.08 -25.16 -2.79
C GLN A 440 -22.70 -24.23 -3.83
N THR A 441 -21.92 -23.27 -4.35
CA THR A 441 -22.42 -22.23 -5.23
C THR A 441 -22.26 -22.61 -6.71
N SER A 442 -23.38 -22.76 -7.42
CA SER A 442 -23.37 -23.01 -8.88
C SER A 442 -23.35 -21.72 -9.74
N ALA A 443 -23.52 -20.54 -9.12
CA ALA A 443 -23.55 -19.27 -9.83
C ALA A 443 -22.16 -18.95 -10.43
N SER A 444 -22.12 -18.50 -11.69
CA SER A 444 -20.88 -18.13 -12.36
C SER A 444 -20.28 -16.81 -11.86
N PHE A 445 -21.11 -15.94 -11.31
CA PHE A 445 -20.69 -14.68 -10.69
C PHE A 445 -21.43 -14.46 -9.36
N TYR A 446 -20.71 -14.07 -8.34
CA TYR A 446 -21.19 -13.55 -7.06
C TYR A 446 -20.06 -12.86 -6.31
N ARG A 447 -20.43 -12.05 -5.31
CA ARG A 447 -19.50 -11.50 -4.33
C ARG A 447 -19.80 -12.06 -2.95
N ILE A 448 -18.75 -12.16 -2.16
CA ILE A 448 -18.79 -12.45 -0.72
C ILE A 448 -18.19 -11.25 0.00
N ASP A 449 -18.77 -10.85 1.13
CA ASP A 449 -18.09 -9.91 2.00
C ASP A 449 -18.34 -10.26 3.48
N ARG A 450 -17.56 -9.66 4.38
CA ARG A 450 -17.68 -9.94 5.81
C ARG A 450 -17.53 -8.67 6.64
N THR A 451 -18.27 -8.63 7.76
CA THR A 451 -18.16 -7.56 8.74
C THR A 451 -17.12 -7.86 9.80
N THR A 452 -16.92 -9.14 10.13
CA THR A 452 -15.89 -9.60 11.07
C THR A 452 -14.50 -9.47 10.48
N THR A 453 -13.54 -9.08 11.29
CA THR A 453 -12.18 -8.84 10.86
C THR A 453 -11.18 -9.72 11.61
N ARG A 454 -10.08 -10.04 10.96
CA ARG A 454 -8.98 -10.81 11.54
C ARG A 454 -8.44 -10.17 12.81
N VAL A 455 -8.12 -8.88 12.71
CA VAL A 455 -7.70 -8.00 13.82
C VAL A 455 -7.92 -6.57 13.34
N ASP A 456 -8.62 -5.72 14.08
CA ASP A 456 -8.77 -4.29 13.79
C ASP A 456 -8.85 -3.94 12.29
N SER A 457 -9.79 -4.42 11.56
CA SER A 457 -9.95 -4.19 10.10
C SER A 457 -8.98 -4.93 9.18
N ALA A 458 -8.25 -5.93 9.65
CA ALA A 458 -7.23 -6.62 8.85
C ALA A 458 -7.78 -7.66 7.86
N ALA A 459 -9.06 -7.68 7.52
CA ALA A 459 -9.62 -8.58 6.49
C ALA A 459 -10.02 -7.87 5.20
N LEU A 460 -9.68 -6.58 5.06
CA LEU A 460 -10.14 -5.77 3.93
C LEU A 460 -9.64 -6.25 2.56
N ASN A 461 -8.55 -7.01 2.49
CA ASN A 461 -8.01 -7.56 1.25
C ASN A 461 -8.08 -9.10 1.20
N GLU A 462 -8.91 -9.71 2.06
CA GLU A 462 -9.00 -11.15 2.20
C GLU A 462 -9.43 -11.85 0.91
N GLY A 463 -10.30 -11.22 0.11
CA GLY A 463 -10.68 -11.73 -1.21
C GLY A 463 -9.51 -11.93 -2.15
N LEU A 464 -8.49 -11.07 -2.10
CA LEU A 464 -7.24 -11.27 -2.84
C LEU A 464 -6.50 -12.51 -2.34
N ALA A 465 -6.40 -12.68 -1.01
CA ALA A 465 -5.67 -13.78 -0.40
C ALA A 465 -6.36 -15.14 -0.67
N LEU A 466 -7.67 -15.23 -0.45
CA LEU A 466 -8.44 -16.47 -0.50
C LEU A 466 -9.11 -16.73 -1.86
N GLY A 467 -9.18 -15.75 -2.75
CA GLY A 467 -9.69 -15.95 -4.12
C GLY A 467 -11.20 -15.88 -4.27
N TYR A 468 -11.81 -14.88 -3.68
CA TYR A 468 -13.22 -14.57 -3.91
C TYR A 468 -13.41 -13.09 -4.24
N ASN A 469 -14.52 -12.75 -4.88
CA ASN A 469 -14.85 -11.36 -5.23
C ASN A 469 -15.45 -10.66 -3.99
N GLN A 470 -14.98 -9.45 -3.67
CA GLN A 470 -15.45 -8.67 -2.54
C GLN A 470 -15.56 -7.18 -2.87
N LEU A 471 -16.28 -6.41 -2.01
CA LEU A 471 -16.33 -4.95 -2.06
C LEU A 471 -15.26 -4.32 -1.20
N SER A 472 -14.92 -4.94 -0.07
CA SER A 472 -13.89 -4.44 0.84
C SER A 472 -12.54 -4.35 0.17
N SER A 473 -11.78 -3.29 0.50
CA SER A 473 -10.42 -3.09 -0.03
C SER A 473 -9.64 -2.10 0.82
N TYR A 474 -8.32 -2.29 0.90
CA TYR A 474 -7.40 -1.31 1.48
C TYR A 474 -6.09 -1.30 0.73
N SER A 475 -5.86 -0.28 -0.09
CA SER A 475 -4.65 -0.16 -0.91
C SER A 475 -4.43 1.29 -1.35
N SER A 476 -3.17 1.71 -1.46
CA SER A 476 -2.82 2.99 -2.12
C SER A 476 -2.97 2.94 -3.65
N ALA A 477 -3.34 1.79 -4.22
CA ALA A 477 -3.52 1.58 -5.66
C ALA A 477 -4.97 1.27 -6.04
N ASN A 478 -5.95 1.59 -5.18
CA ASN A 478 -7.38 1.39 -5.43
C ASN A 478 -7.88 2.22 -6.62
N ASN A 479 -9.04 1.81 -7.14
CA ASN A 479 -9.81 2.64 -8.08
C ASN A 479 -10.59 3.71 -7.29
N PRO A 480 -10.24 5.01 -7.38
CA PRO A 480 -10.85 6.03 -6.55
C PRO A 480 -12.32 6.26 -6.87
N GLN A 481 -12.78 6.05 -8.13
CA GLN A 481 -14.16 6.20 -8.51
C GLN A 481 -15.04 5.09 -7.92
N ALA A 482 -14.53 3.85 -7.89
CA ALA A 482 -15.24 2.74 -7.24
C ALA A 482 -15.38 2.96 -5.73
N ILE A 483 -14.30 3.42 -5.06
CA ILE A 483 -14.33 3.77 -3.63
C ILE A 483 -15.35 4.89 -3.37
N ALA A 484 -15.31 5.97 -4.18
CA ALA A 484 -16.23 7.10 -4.04
C ALA A 484 -17.70 6.67 -4.21
N LEU A 485 -17.99 5.81 -5.20
CA LEU A 485 -19.32 5.26 -5.37
C LEU A 485 -19.77 4.45 -4.16
N LEU A 486 -18.97 3.46 -3.73
CA LEU A 486 -19.30 2.61 -2.58
C LEU A 486 -19.56 3.42 -1.31
N ASN A 487 -18.70 4.42 -1.04
CA ASN A 487 -18.89 5.34 0.07
C ASN A 487 -20.18 6.14 -0.08
N SER A 488 -20.46 6.69 -1.27
CA SER A 488 -21.65 7.49 -1.52
C SER A 488 -22.96 6.68 -1.43
N LEU A 489 -22.88 5.36 -1.55
CA LEU A 489 -23.99 4.43 -1.37
C LEU A 489 -24.13 3.92 0.08
N GLY A 490 -23.23 4.32 0.99
CA GLY A 490 -23.36 4.07 2.41
C GLY A 490 -22.38 3.07 3.03
N TYR A 491 -21.37 2.59 2.28
CA TYR A 491 -20.27 1.79 2.86
C TYR A 491 -19.20 2.70 3.47
N SER A 492 -18.60 2.25 4.56
CA SER A 492 -17.52 2.98 5.22
C SER A 492 -16.27 3.07 4.35
N SER A 493 -15.61 4.22 4.34
CA SER A 493 -14.32 4.40 3.66
C SER A 493 -13.39 5.32 4.42
N VAL A 494 -12.09 5.20 4.16
CA VAL A 494 -11.06 6.14 4.63
C VAL A 494 -10.40 6.77 3.40
N GLY A 495 -10.89 7.93 3.01
CA GLY A 495 -10.45 8.64 1.81
C GLY A 495 -10.54 7.76 0.55
N GLU A 496 -9.51 7.83 -0.30
CA GLU A 496 -9.41 7.04 -1.53
C GLU A 496 -8.74 5.66 -1.30
N PHE A 497 -8.39 5.32 -0.05
CA PHE A 497 -7.52 4.18 0.25
C PHE A 497 -8.27 2.91 0.60
N SER A 498 -9.46 3.01 1.18
CA SER A 498 -10.20 1.83 1.64
C SER A 498 -11.69 1.95 1.50
N THR A 499 -12.32 0.80 1.28
CA THR A 499 -13.76 0.58 1.49
C THR A 499 -13.90 -0.60 2.45
N ARG A 500 -14.82 -0.49 3.39
CA ARG A 500 -15.12 -1.53 4.35
C ARG A 500 -16.60 -1.90 4.30
N TYR A 501 -16.86 -3.17 4.22
CA TYR A 501 -18.16 -3.76 4.39
C TYR A 501 -18.46 -3.91 5.89
N ALA A 502 -18.87 -2.82 6.52
CA ALA A 502 -19.08 -2.77 7.96
C ALA A 502 -20.46 -3.28 8.37
N GLU A 503 -21.43 -3.18 7.47
CA GLU A 503 -22.79 -3.71 7.64
C GLU A 503 -23.41 -3.99 6.26
N PRO A 504 -24.19 -5.07 6.09
CA PRO A 504 -24.96 -5.34 4.87
C PRO A 504 -25.98 -4.25 4.58
N ILE A 505 -26.05 -3.79 3.33
CA ILE A 505 -27.03 -2.81 2.84
C ILE A 505 -27.83 -3.47 1.73
N LEU A 506 -28.98 -4.06 2.06
CA LEU A 506 -29.69 -5.03 1.21
C LEU A 506 -29.87 -4.58 -0.24
N ALA A 507 -30.28 -3.33 -0.50
CA ALA A 507 -30.50 -2.86 -1.86
C ALA A 507 -29.18 -2.69 -2.64
N VAL A 508 -28.13 -2.18 -2.01
CA VAL A 508 -26.82 -2.04 -2.66
C VAL A 508 -26.15 -3.39 -2.86
N ASP A 509 -26.23 -4.26 -1.88
CA ASP A 509 -25.70 -5.63 -1.94
C ASP A 509 -26.36 -6.42 -3.08
N ALA A 510 -27.68 -6.29 -3.21
CA ALA A 510 -28.42 -6.93 -4.28
C ALA A 510 -27.94 -6.45 -5.66
N LEU A 511 -27.85 -5.12 -5.87
CA LEU A 511 -27.40 -4.52 -7.13
C LEU A 511 -25.96 -4.91 -7.50
N LEU A 512 -25.07 -4.93 -6.49
CA LEU A 512 -23.66 -5.22 -6.70
C LEU A 512 -23.34 -6.73 -6.68
N GLY A 513 -24.35 -7.60 -6.52
CA GLY A 513 -24.19 -9.05 -6.55
C GLY A 513 -23.48 -9.63 -5.34
N VAL A 514 -23.60 -8.99 -4.16
CA VAL A 514 -23.17 -9.58 -2.89
C VAL A 514 -24.20 -10.64 -2.51
N LYS A 515 -23.85 -11.87 -2.82
CA LYS A 515 -24.72 -13.04 -2.60
C LYS A 515 -24.55 -13.62 -1.21
N TYR A 516 -23.35 -13.58 -0.67
CA TYR A 516 -23.08 -14.13 0.66
C TYR A 516 -22.46 -13.05 1.54
N ALA A 517 -22.98 -12.94 2.75
CA ALA A 517 -22.42 -12.10 3.80
C ALA A 517 -22.04 -12.99 5.00
N ILE A 518 -20.92 -12.63 5.66
CA ILE A 518 -20.44 -13.25 6.89
C ILE A 518 -20.42 -12.14 7.96
N PRO A 519 -21.59 -11.77 8.51
CA PRO A 519 -21.73 -10.69 9.47
C PRO A 519 -21.63 -11.19 10.92
N GLU A 520 -21.44 -10.27 11.86
CA GLU A 520 -21.55 -10.56 13.31
C GLU A 520 -22.99 -10.86 13.74
N ASN A 521 -23.97 -10.21 13.10
CA ASN A 521 -25.40 -10.35 13.40
C ASN A 521 -26.17 -10.69 12.13
N ALA A 522 -27.31 -11.38 12.27
CA ALA A 522 -28.18 -11.70 11.15
C ALA A 522 -28.62 -10.42 10.42
N PRO A 523 -28.33 -10.27 9.12
CA PRO A 523 -28.71 -9.08 8.39
C PRO A 523 -30.16 -9.17 7.91
N ALA A 524 -30.85 -8.02 7.92
CA ALA A 524 -32.24 -7.94 7.49
C ALA A 524 -32.41 -8.33 6.00
N GLY A 525 -33.43 -9.12 5.73
CA GLY A 525 -33.74 -9.58 4.38
C GLY A 525 -32.88 -10.70 3.82
N TYR A 526 -31.87 -11.16 4.55
CA TYR A 526 -31.04 -12.33 4.21
C TYR A 526 -31.60 -13.61 4.83
N VAL A 527 -31.16 -14.73 4.34
CA VAL A 527 -31.49 -16.05 4.87
C VAL A 527 -30.22 -16.78 5.30
N LEU A 528 -30.30 -17.57 6.38
CA LEU A 528 -29.17 -18.39 6.81
C LEU A 528 -28.83 -19.38 5.70
N ALA A 529 -27.58 -19.34 5.21
CA ALA A 529 -27.13 -20.24 4.17
C ALA A 529 -26.97 -21.67 4.73
N LYS A 530 -27.30 -22.67 3.91
CA LYS A 530 -27.14 -24.09 4.27
C LYS A 530 -25.68 -24.53 4.13
N THR A 531 -24.77 -23.88 4.84
CA THR A 531 -23.37 -24.32 4.91
C THR A 531 -23.23 -25.36 6.00
N ASN A 532 -22.44 -26.42 5.79
CA ASN A 532 -22.22 -27.50 6.75
C ASN A 532 -21.40 -27.06 7.98
N GLN A 533 -21.34 -25.78 8.30
CA GLN A 533 -20.58 -25.24 9.41
C GLN A 533 -21.40 -25.24 10.70
N THR A 534 -20.78 -25.75 11.75
CA THR A 534 -21.36 -25.90 13.09
C THR A 534 -20.98 -24.80 14.07
N ASP A 535 -20.11 -23.81 13.64
CA ASP A 535 -19.63 -22.75 14.51
C ASP A 535 -20.45 -21.46 14.36
N SER A 536 -20.98 -20.96 15.45
CA SER A 536 -21.81 -19.75 15.53
C SER A 536 -21.04 -18.45 15.21
N GLU A 537 -19.72 -18.46 15.30
CA GLU A 537 -18.88 -17.28 15.01
C GLU A 537 -18.67 -17.00 13.51
N SER A 538 -19.07 -17.91 12.63
CA SER A 538 -18.88 -17.81 11.18
C SER A 538 -20.19 -18.08 10.41
N ALA A 539 -21.34 -17.66 10.93
CA ALA A 539 -22.62 -17.83 10.25
C ALA A 539 -22.61 -17.12 8.87
N VAL A 540 -22.94 -17.87 7.83
CA VAL A 540 -23.04 -17.37 6.45
C VAL A 540 -24.48 -17.09 6.13
N TYR A 541 -24.76 -15.92 5.60
CA TYR A 541 -26.09 -15.51 5.17
C TYR A 541 -26.12 -15.29 3.66
N GLU A 542 -27.18 -15.79 3.00
CA GLU A 542 -27.41 -15.62 1.58
C GLU A 542 -28.39 -14.50 1.32
N ASN A 543 -28.04 -13.59 0.40
CA ASN A 543 -28.92 -12.60 -0.15
C ASN A 543 -29.72 -13.20 -1.32
N PRO A 544 -31.04 -13.49 -1.15
CA PRO A 544 -31.86 -14.12 -2.20
C PRO A 544 -32.11 -13.16 -3.37
N TYR A 545 -31.80 -11.87 -3.22
CA TYR A 545 -32.03 -10.82 -4.21
C TYR A 545 -30.77 -10.46 -5.02
N ALA A 546 -29.61 -11.03 -4.69
CA ALA A 546 -28.36 -10.72 -5.37
C ALA A 546 -28.48 -10.89 -6.89
N LEU A 547 -28.12 -9.84 -7.64
CA LEU A 547 -28.16 -9.80 -9.09
C LEU A 547 -26.85 -10.30 -9.69
N SER A 548 -26.89 -10.71 -10.96
CA SER A 548 -25.70 -11.06 -11.71
C SER A 548 -24.87 -9.81 -12.06
N ILE A 549 -23.73 -10.01 -12.76
CA ILE A 549 -22.77 -8.94 -13.11
C ILE A 549 -23.36 -7.83 -13.98
N GLY A 550 -24.43 -8.10 -14.72
CA GLY A 550 -25.06 -7.15 -15.62
C GLY A 550 -26.58 -7.23 -15.61
N ILE A 551 -27.24 -6.08 -15.81
CA ILE A 551 -28.69 -5.94 -15.87
C ILE A 551 -29.07 -4.96 -16.97
N ALA A 552 -30.26 -5.12 -17.55
CA ALA A 552 -30.82 -4.10 -18.43
C ALA A 552 -30.96 -2.76 -17.70
N ALA A 553 -30.67 -1.68 -18.37
CA ALA A 553 -30.82 -0.34 -17.83
C ALA A 553 -31.29 0.67 -18.90
N SER A 554 -31.96 1.72 -18.45
CA SER A 554 -32.34 2.86 -19.28
C SER A 554 -31.12 3.64 -19.78
N SER A 555 -31.27 4.48 -20.79
CA SER A 555 -30.25 5.42 -21.27
C SER A 555 -29.80 6.43 -20.21
N ASP A 556 -30.64 6.69 -19.20
CA ASP A 556 -30.39 7.70 -18.17
C ASP A 556 -29.19 7.33 -17.26
N ILE A 557 -28.79 6.06 -17.29
CA ILE A 557 -27.61 5.57 -16.54
C ILE A 557 -26.28 5.95 -17.21
N GLN A 558 -26.26 6.17 -18.53
CA GLN A 558 -25.03 6.49 -19.26
C GLN A 558 -24.51 7.88 -18.91
N ASN A 559 -23.23 7.98 -18.61
CA ASN A 559 -22.57 9.22 -18.15
C ASN A 559 -23.28 9.88 -16.98
N SER A 560 -24.03 9.10 -16.18
CA SER A 560 -24.83 9.62 -15.08
C SER A 560 -23.97 10.07 -13.91
N THR A 561 -24.44 11.15 -13.27
CA THR A 561 -24.00 11.62 -11.96
C THR A 561 -25.14 11.42 -10.97
N LEU A 562 -24.86 10.85 -9.82
CA LEU A 562 -25.86 10.64 -8.78
C LEU A 562 -26.13 11.93 -8.02
N LYS A 563 -27.38 12.22 -7.82
CA LYS A 563 -27.85 13.42 -7.09
C LYS A 563 -27.85 13.13 -5.59
N SER A 564 -27.86 14.22 -4.79
CA SER A 564 -27.89 14.20 -3.33
C SER A 564 -26.54 13.80 -2.67
N GLU A 565 -26.32 14.27 -1.45
CA GLU A 565 -25.26 13.83 -0.56
C GLU A 565 -25.71 12.71 0.40
N ASN A 566 -27.01 12.48 0.50
CA ASN A 566 -27.60 11.44 1.34
C ASN A 566 -27.54 10.08 0.63
N PRO A 567 -26.97 9.02 1.24
CA PRO A 567 -26.81 7.74 0.59
C PRO A 567 -28.12 7.02 0.24
N PHE A 568 -29.21 7.24 0.98
CA PHE A 568 -30.51 6.66 0.66
C PHE A 568 -31.12 7.31 -0.57
N GLU A 569 -31.07 8.63 -0.65
CA GLU A 569 -31.54 9.38 -1.82
C GLU A 569 -30.68 9.09 -3.07
N LYS A 570 -29.36 8.89 -2.89
CA LYS A 570 -28.50 8.43 -3.99
C LYS A 570 -28.91 7.04 -4.50
N GLN A 571 -29.28 6.14 -3.60
CA GLN A 571 -29.77 4.82 -3.99
C GLN A 571 -31.10 4.94 -4.75
N ASN A 572 -32.06 5.79 -4.29
CA ASN A 572 -33.27 6.07 -5.01
C ASN A 572 -32.99 6.63 -6.42
N ASP A 573 -32.08 7.61 -6.55
CA ASP A 573 -31.68 8.18 -7.85
C ASP A 573 -31.00 7.14 -8.76
N LEU A 574 -30.14 6.30 -8.20
CA LEU A 574 -29.47 5.22 -8.95
C LEU A 574 -30.50 4.24 -9.54
N TYR A 575 -31.44 3.75 -8.71
CA TYR A 575 -32.48 2.84 -9.17
C TYR A 575 -33.44 3.51 -10.16
N SER A 576 -33.75 4.80 -9.98
CA SER A 576 -34.55 5.56 -10.92
C SER A 576 -33.89 5.66 -12.30
N LYS A 577 -32.56 5.92 -12.33
CA LYS A 577 -31.77 5.96 -13.58
C LYS A 577 -31.66 4.59 -14.24
N ILE A 578 -31.53 3.51 -13.46
CA ILE A 578 -31.52 2.15 -13.99
C ILE A 578 -32.84 1.84 -14.69
N LEU A 579 -33.95 2.16 -14.06
CA LEU A 579 -35.29 1.80 -14.55
C LEU A 579 -35.91 2.84 -15.52
N GLY A 580 -35.30 4.02 -15.66
CA GLY A 580 -35.81 5.10 -16.49
C GLY A 580 -37.17 5.68 -16.02
N ARG A 581 -37.44 5.54 -14.74
CA ARG A 581 -38.64 6.07 -14.05
C ARG A 581 -38.32 6.42 -12.61
N GLU A 582 -39.10 7.30 -12.01
CA GLU A 582 -38.95 7.63 -10.60
C GLU A 582 -39.21 6.41 -9.70
N VAL A 583 -38.30 6.17 -8.77
CA VAL A 583 -38.32 5.06 -7.82
C VAL A 583 -37.99 5.58 -6.44
N GLU A 584 -38.84 5.29 -5.49
CA GLU A 584 -38.64 5.57 -4.08
C GLU A 584 -38.54 4.26 -3.31
N LEU A 585 -37.32 3.71 -3.21
CA LEU A 585 -37.02 2.52 -2.40
C LEU A 585 -37.01 2.86 -0.92
N TYR A 586 -36.38 4.00 -0.60
CA TYR A 586 -36.21 4.49 0.75
C TYR A 586 -37.06 5.72 0.98
N THR A 587 -37.83 5.68 2.05
CA THR A 587 -38.60 6.82 2.56
C THR A 587 -38.05 7.31 3.88
N LYS A 588 -37.94 8.64 4.05
CA LYS A 588 -37.49 9.20 5.32
C LYS A 588 -38.53 8.92 6.41
N ILE A 589 -38.06 8.50 7.58
CA ILE A 589 -38.88 8.31 8.78
C ILE A 589 -38.57 9.41 9.80
N GLU A 590 -39.60 9.97 10.37
CA GLU A 590 -39.45 10.94 11.44
C GLU A 590 -39.09 10.24 12.75
N ALA A 591 -38.12 10.80 13.48
CA ALA A 591 -37.74 10.33 14.79
C ALA A 591 -38.05 11.40 15.85
N THR A 592 -38.46 10.96 17.02
CA THR A 592 -38.70 11.86 18.15
C THR A 592 -37.47 11.84 19.08
N SER A 593 -36.81 12.98 19.26
CA SER A 593 -35.73 13.10 20.25
C SER A 593 -36.32 12.92 21.65
N THR A 594 -35.81 11.98 22.41
CA THR A 594 -36.24 11.64 23.77
C THR A 594 -35.22 12.13 24.80
N GLU A 595 -33.95 12.27 24.42
CA GLU A 595 -32.91 12.86 25.23
C GLU A 595 -31.93 13.62 24.33
N ASN A 596 -31.47 14.78 24.78
CA ASN A 596 -30.43 15.55 24.09
C ASN A 596 -29.56 16.27 25.13
N SER A 597 -28.51 15.62 25.56
CA SER A 597 -27.50 16.14 26.50
C SER A 597 -26.11 16.17 25.88
N ASP A 598 -25.16 16.81 26.52
CA ASP A 598 -23.77 16.88 26.05
C ASP A 598 -23.08 15.50 26.00
N SER A 599 -23.65 14.50 26.68
CA SER A 599 -23.07 13.15 26.78
C SER A 599 -23.92 12.04 26.13
N LEU A 600 -25.21 12.30 25.89
CA LEU A 600 -26.15 11.32 25.35
C LEU A 600 -27.22 11.99 24.49
N GLN A 601 -27.38 11.49 23.28
CA GLN A 601 -28.52 11.83 22.41
C GLN A 601 -29.33 10.56 22.15
N GLN A 602 -30.66 10.65 22.26
CA GLN A 602 -31.55 9.49 22.10
C GLN A 602 -32.78 9.86 21.26
N TRP A 603 -33.15 8.94 20.42
CA TRP A 603 -34.33 9.05 19.54
C TRP A 603 -35.21 7.81 19.63
N SER A 604 -36.50 8.03 19.59
CA SER A 604 -37.50 6.99 19.35
C SER A 604 -37.90 7.02 17.87
N VAL A 605 -37.73 5.87 17.19
CA VAL A 605 -37.94 5.71 15.76
C VAL A 605 -39.01 4.66 15.52
N THR A 606 -40.04 4.96 14.73
CA THR A 606 -41.04 3.97 14.34
C THR A 606 -40.79 3.52 12.90
N VAL A 607 -40.36 2.26 12.72
CA VAL A 607 -40.16 1.64 11.41
C VAL A 607 -41.53 1.14 10.89
N PRO A 608 -41.95 1.52 9.66
CA PRO A 608 -43.23 1.07 9.09
C PRO A 608 -43.27 -0.45 8.87
N ALA A 609 -44.47 -1.00 8.79
CA ALA A 609 -44.69 -2.40 8.42
C ALA A 609 -44.05 -2.72 7.06
N SER A 610 -43.64 -3.95 6.84
CA SER A 610 -42.99 -4.44 5.60
C SER A 610 -41.75 -3.61 5.20
N SER A 611 -41.06 -3.02 6.17
CA SER A 611 -39.89 -2.17 5.90
C SER A 611 -38.72 -2.51 6.78
N ILE A 612 -37.50 -2.36 6.22
CA ILE A 612 -36.26 -2.48 6.98
C ILE A 612 -35.83 -1.06 7.37
N GLY A 613 -35.59 -0.85 8.68
CA GLY A 613 -35.13 0.42 9.22
C GLY A 613 -33.64 0.59 9.14
N TYR A 614 -33.20 1.77 8.70
CA TYR A 614 -31.81 2.16 8.64
C TYR A 614 -31.58 3.55 9.21
N LEU A 615 -30.36 3.79 9.72
CA LEU A 615 -29.88 5.13 10.05
C LEU A 615 -28.61 5.45 9.27
N TYR A 616 -28.36 6.73 9.10
CA TYR A 616 -27.11 7.27 8.57
C TYR A 616 -26.72 8.51 9.36
N ILE A 617 -25.46 8.60 9.72
CA ILE A 617 -24.89 9.74 10.40
C ILE A 617 -23.93 10.41 9.42
N ASN A 618 -24.31 11.62 8.97
CA ASN A 618 -23.46 12.40 8.10
C ASN A 618 -22.34 13.01 8.92
N LYS A 619 -21.12 12.57 8.69
CA LYS A 619 -19.93 13.21 9.25
C LYS A 619 -19.30 14.11 8.20
N ASP A 620 -19.07 15.37 8.54
CA ASP A 620 -18.29 16.24 7.68
C ASP A 620 -16.86 15.69 7.53
N ALA A 621 -16.55 15.19 6.32
CA ALA A 621 -15.26 14.62 5.97
C ALA A 621 -14.08 15.59 6.14
N THR A 622 -14.37 16.90 6.27
CA THR A 622 -13.36 17.95 6.49
C THR A 622 -12.87 18.01 7.92
N ALA A 623 -13.61 17.45 8.89
CA ALA A 623 -13.28 17.58 10.30
C ALA A 623 -12.05 16.77 10.74
N GLY A 624 -11.57 15.81 9.94
CA GLY A 624 -10.32 15.06 10.19
C GLY A 624 -10.23 14.41 11.59
N SER A 625 -11.30 14.46 12.36
CA SER A 625 -11.32 14.16 13.78
C SER A 625 -11.95 12.81 14.05
N TYR A 626 -11.27 12.11 14.89
CA TYR A 626 -11.72 10.95 15.63
C TYR A 626 -13.07 11.25 16.30
N TRP A 627 -14.09 10.43 16.07
CA TRP A 627 -15.44 10.60 16.61
C TRP A 627 -15.69 9.60 17.75
N PRO A 628 -15.44 9.98 18.99
CA PRO A 628 -15.49 9.08 20.13
C PRO A 628 -16.92 8.89 20.63
N VAL A 629 -17.74 8.16 19.87
CA VAL A 629 -19.13 7.89 20.24
C VAL A 629 -19.41 6.39 20.31
N THR A 630 -20.38 6.02 21.11
CA THR A 630 -20.95 4.68 21.19
C THR A 630 -22.38 4.75 20.63
N LEU A 631 -22.68 3.95 19.60
CA LEU A 631 -24.02 3.81 19.06
C LEU A 631 -24.69 2.62 19.73
N THR A 632 -25.91 2.82 20.26
CA THR A 632 -26.75 1.75 20.79
C THR A 632 -28.10 1.76 20.07
N ILE A 633 -28.50 0.60 19.56
CA ILE A 633 -29.79 0.39 18.91
C ILE A 633 -30.54 -0.66 19.74
N ASP A 634 -31.59 -0.25 20.43
CA ASP A 634 -32.29 -1.01 21.46
C ASP A 634 -31.30 -1.52 22.54
N GLN A 635 -30.95 -2.80 22.50
CA GLN A 635 -29.97 -3.42 23.41
C GLN A 635 -28.63 -3.75 22.75
N ARG A 636 -28.49 -3.50 21.45
CA ARG A 636 -27.26 -3.75 20.70
C ARG A 636 -26.36 -2.52 20.74
N THR A 637 -25.25 -2.61 21.45
CA THR A 637 -24.22 -1.58 21.45
C THR A 637 -23.17 -1.89 20.39
N ILE A 638 -22.92 -0.92 19.52
CA ILE A 638 -21.83 -0.92 18.53
C ILE A 638 -20.70 -0.14 19.16
N GLU A 639 -19.72 -0.86 19.69
CA GLU A 639 -18.60 -0.25 20.37
C GLU A 639 -17.71 0.60 19.44
N ASN A 640 -17.07 1.53 20.09
CA ASN A 640 -16.31 2.63 19.51
C ASN A 640 -15.27 2.19 18.48
N GLU A 641 -15.61 2.44 17.24
CA GLU A 641 -14.65 2.56 16.17
C GLU A 641 -14.88 3.90 15.48
N ALA A 642 -14.43 4.97 16.14
CA ALA A 642 -14.70 6.36 15.76
C ALA A 642 -14.42 6.67 14.29
N TRP A 643 -13.45 6.01 13.69
CA TRP A 643 -13.15 6.11 12.26
C TRP A 643 -14.02 5.21 11.38
N ARG A 644 -14.83 4.29 11.96
CA ARG A 644 -15.73 3.38 11.24
C ARG A 644 -17.12 3.97 11.02
N PHE A 645 -17.44 5.12 11.61
CA PHE A 645 -18.72 5.79 11.42
C PHE A 645 -18.75 6.73 10.21
N ASP A 646 -17.62 6.94 9.53
CA ASP A 646 -17.59 7.79 8.35
C ASP A 646 -18.49 7.23 7.25
N ASN A 647 -19.59 7.93 7.00
CA ASN A 647 -20.56 7.68 5.93
C ASN A 647 -21.17 6.26 5.92
N ASN A 648 -21.41 5.67 7.08
CA ASN A 648 -21.84 4.29 7.19
C ASN A 648 -23.33 4.19 7.53
N ILE A 649 -24.05 3.48 6.67
CA ILE A 649 -25.43 3.09 6.97
C ILE A 649 -25.42 1.99 8.04
N ARG A 650 -26.35 2.06 9.01
CA ARG A 650 -26.56 1.04 10.04
C ARG A 650 -28.01 0.57 10.03
N GLN A 651 -28.21 -0.75 10.16
CA GLN A 651 -29.51 -1.34 10.28
C GLN A 651 -30.08 -1.12 11.69
N ILE A 652 -31.34 -0.61 11.74
CA ILE A 652 -32.08 -0.43 12.98
C ILE A 652 -32.97 -1.65 13.28
N ALA A 653 -33.72 -2.10 12.28
CA ALA A 653 -34.72 -3.14 12.43
C ALA A 653 -34.86 -3.98 11.15
N ASP A 654 -35.25 -5.24 11.32
CA ASP A 654 -35.71 -6.09 10.23
C ASP A 654 -37.19 -5.82 9.92
N ALA A 655 -37.66 -6.23 8.76
CA ALA A 655 -39.04 -6.07 8.35
C ALA A 655 -39.99 -6.91 9.24
N SER A 656 -41.10 -6.29 9.63
CA SER A 656 -42.14 -6.94 10.42
C SER A 656 -43.52 -6.67 9.83
N ASP A 657 -44.53 -7.50 10.16
CA ASP A 657 -45.91 -7.37 9.66
C ASP A 657 -46.65 -6.12 10.21
N ALA A 658 -46.14 -5.56 11.30
CA ALA A 658 -46.66 -4.35 11.94
C ALA A 658 -45.56 -3.32 12.17
N PRO A 659 -45.90 -2.02 12.29
CA PRO A 659 -44.89 -1.01 12.64
C PRO A 659 -44.21 -1.36 13.98
N SER A 660 -42.87 -1.23 14.01
CA SER A 660 -42.04 -1.52 15.19
C SER A 660 -41.37 -0.23 15.70
N GLN A 661 -41.30 -0.10 17.03
CA GLN A 661 -40.70 1.05 17.69
C GLN A 661 -39.31 0.67 18.23
N HIS A 662 -38.32 1.49 17.92
CA HIS A 662 -36.92 1.26 18.27
C HIS A 662 -36.35 2.49 18.96
N THR A 663 -35.34 2.25 19.82
CA THR A 663 -34.61 3.31 20.49
C THR A 663 -33.20 3.34 19.92
N VAL A 664 -32.76 4.51 19.44
CA VAL A 664 -31.42 4.75 18.95
C VAL A 664 -30.74 5.75 19.86
N SER A 665 -29.59 5.44 20.41
CA SER A 665 -28.82 6.29 21.28
C SER A 665 -27.41 6.48 20.77
N ILE A 666 -26.89 7.70 20.84
CA ILE A 666 -25.49 8.04 20.58
C ILE A 666 -24.93 8.62 21.88
N GLY A 667 -24.01 7.94 22.49
CA GLY A 667 -23.33 8.36 23.71
C GLY A 667 -21.85 8.65 23.49
N VAL A 668 -21.24 9.38 24.41
CA VAL A 668 -19.78 9.60 24.43
C VAL A 668 -19.06 8.31 24.75
N ALA A 669 -18.03 7.98 24.00
CA ALA A 669 -17.21 6.78 24.25
C ALA A 669 -16.40 6.93 25.54
N GLU A 670 -16.03 5.80 26.15
CA GLU A 670 -15.22 5.75 27.38
C GLU A 670 -13.91 6.55 27.22
N GLY A 671 -13.63 7.44 28.16
CA GLY A 671 -12.45 8.30 28.17
C GLY A 671 -12.56 9.65 27.46
N TYR A 672 -13.75 9.98 26.93
CA TYR A 672 -14.03 11.27 26.29
C TYR A 672 -15.15 12.02 27.05
N THR A 673 -15.19 13.36 26.92
CA THR A 673 -16.11 14.20 27.70
C THR A 673 -17.21 14.86 26.89
N ASP A 674 -16.99 15.08 25.60
CA ASP A 674 -17.88 15.88 24.77
C ASP A 674 -18.33 15.15 23.52
N MET A 675 -19.60 15.28 23.16
CA MET A 675 -20.12 14.84 21.88
C MET A 675 -19.73 15.83 20.76
N PRO A 676 -19.40 15.35 19.58
CA PRO A 676 -19.24 16.22 18.43
C PRO A 676 -20.57 16.96 18.13
N GLN A 677 -20.52 18.27 17.97
CA GLN A 677 -21.68 19.07 17.56
C GLN A 677 -21.94 18.88 16.05
N ASP A 678 -23.19 18.97 15.64
CA ASP A 678 -23.67 19.00 14.24
C ASP A 678 -23.77 17.65 13.46
N ASN A 679 -24.07 16.52 14.14
CA ASN A 679 -24.25 15.25 13.46
C ASN A 679 -25.53 14.53 13.92
N GLU A 680 -26.69 15.07 13.54
CA GLU A 680 -27.95 14.38 13.77
C GLU A 680 -28.09 13.18 12.83
N PRO A 681 -28.45 11.99 13.36
CA PRO A 681 -28.74 10.84 12.53
C PRO A 681 -30.02 11.11 11.71
N VAL A 682 -29.98 10.63 10.47
CA VAL A 682 -31.20 10.58 9.62
C VAL A 682 -31.67 9.14 9.52
N PHE A 683 -32.98 8.95 9.51
CA PHE A 683 -33.61 7.64 9.56
C PHE A 683 -34.41 7.40 8.29
N TYR A 684 -34.29 6.22 7.73
CA TYR A 684 -34.96 5.81 6.51
C TYR A 684 -35.50 4.39 6.63
N ALA A 685 -36.59 4.12 5.94
CA ALA A 685 -37.17 2.79 5.79
C ALA A 685 -37.04 2.30 4.34
N LEU A 686 -36.47 1.15 4.13
CA LEU A 686 -36.51 0.43 2.86
C LEU A 686 -37.84 -0.32 2.76
N ASN A 687 -38.71 0.10 1.82
CA ASN A 687 -39.95 -0.62 1.54
C ASN A 687 -39.65 -1.96 0.86
N LEU A 688 -39.84 -3.05 1.58
CA LEU A 688 -39.46 -4.38 1.14
C LEU A 688 -40.34 -4.91 -0.01
N ASP A 689 -41.58 -4.48 -0.10
CA ASP A 689 -42.49 -4.89 -1.18
C ASP A 689 -42.14 -4.20 -2.50
N VAL A 690 -41.83 -2.89 -2.47
CA VAL A 690 -41.32 -2.13 -3.63
C VAL A 690 -39.97 -2.72 -4.06
N PHE A 691 -39.07 -2.97 -3.11
CA PHE A 691 -37.77 -3.57 -3.37
C PHE A 691 -37.87 -4.93 -4.05
N LYS A 692 -38.72 -5.84 -3.53
CA LYS A 692 -38.96 -7.17 -4.13
C LYS A 692 -39.48 -7.08 -5.56
N GLN A 693 -40.44 -6.15 -5.79
CA GLN A 693 -40.99 -5.94 -7.13
C GLN A 693 -39.89 -5.53 -8.12
N ILE A 694 -39.04 -4.57 -7.73
CA ILE A 694 -37.93 -4.08 -8.54
C ILE A 694 -36.90 -5.19 -8.79
N MET A 695 -36.55 -5.95 -7.75
CA MET A 695 -35.59 -7.06 -7.90
C MET A 695 -36.11 -8.14 -8.86
N ASN A 696 -37.38 -8.44 -8.82
CA ASN A 696 -37.98 -9.39 -9.78
C ASN A 696 -37.94 -8.84 -11.21
N GLU A 697 -38.16 -7.55 -11.42
CA GLU A 697 -38.05 -6.89 -12.74
C GLU A 697 -36.62 -6.95 -13.27
N LEU A 698 -35.61 -6.63 -12.45
CA LEU A 698 -34.20 -6.64 -12.81
C LEU A 698 -33.66 -8.04 -13.05
N LYS A 699 -34.05 -9.02 -12.21
CA LYS A 699 -33.69 -10.44 -12.40
C LYS A 699 -34.18 -11.00 -13.73
N ALA A 700 -35.33 -10.55 -14.23
CA ALA A 700 -35.87 -10.98 -15.53
C ALA A 700 -35.03 -10.50 -16.73
N SER A 701 -34.03 -9.65 -16.51
CA SER A 701 -33.16 -9.05 -17.54
C SER A 701 -31.67 -9.13 -17.18
N GLU A 702 -31.27 -10.14 -16.43
CA GLU A 702 -29.88 -10.33 -16.03
C GLU A 702 -29.01 -10.85 -17.20
N PHE A 703 -27.78 -10.37 -17.23
CA PHE A 703 -26.67 -10.96 -17.98
C PHE A 703 -25.92 -11.91 -17.06
N VAL A 704 -26.08 -13.20 -17.28
CA VAL A 704 -25.37 -14.25 -16.56
C VAL A 704 -24.20 -14.71 -17.43
N PRO A 705 -22.94 -14.44 -17.03
CA PRO A 705 -21.78 -14.82 -17.84
C PRO A 705 -21.59 -16.34 -17.84
N THR A 706 -21.19 -16.90 -18.99
CA THR A 706 -20.74 -18.28 -19.11
C THR A 706 -19.27 -18.43 -18.69
N VAL A 707 -18.47 -17.36 -18.83
CA VAL A 707 -17.10 -17.25 -18.35
C VAL A 707 -16.99 -15.98 -17.53
N PHE A 708 -16.65 -16.13 -16.25
CA PHE A 708 -16.30 -15.03 -15.36
C PHE A 708 -14.97 -15.34 -14.70
N LYS A 709 -13.96 -14.52 -15.02
CA LYS A 709 -12.61 -14.61 -14.47
C LYS A 709 -12.00 -13.22 -14.40
N ASP A 710 -11.04 -13.04 -13.54
CA ASP A 710 -10.22 -11.83 -13.48
C ASP A 710 -9.73 -11.41 -14.87
N GLY A 711 -10.15 -10.23 -15.31
CA GLY A 711 -9.82 -9.68 -16.62
C GLY A 711 -10.54 -10.31 -17.82
N ARG A 712 -11.55 -11.18 -17.64
CA ARG A 712 -12.33 -11.78 -18.73
C ARG A 712 -13.77 -12.09 -18.32
N ILE A 713 -14.72 -11.56 -19.08
CA ILE A 713 -16.16 -11.84 -18.93
C ILE A 713 -16.70 -12.21 -20.30
N GLU A 714 -17.43 -13.34 -20.41
CA GLU A 714 -18.09 -13.78 -21.65
C GLU A 714 -19.47 -14.33 -21.35
N GLY A 715 -20.40 -14.13 -22.27
CA GLY A 715 -21.72 -14.73 -22.17
C GLY A 715 -22.64 -14.25 -23.29
N GLU A 716 -23.84 -14.80 -23.26
CA GLU A 716 -24.93 -14.39 -24.14
C GLU A 716 -25.98 -13.63 -23.33
N TYR A 717 -26.44 -12.52 -23.87
CA TYR A 717 -27.49 -11.69 -23.30
C TYR A 717 -28.60 -11.48 -24.32
N THR A 718 -29.84 -11.79 -23.94
CA THR A 718 -30.99 -11.56 -24.80
C THR A 718 -31.72 -10.30 -24.39
N ALA A 719 -31.50 -9.23 -25.14
CA ALA A 719 -32.18 -7.95 -24.92
C ALA A 719 -33.61 -7.94 -25.50
N LYS A 720 -34.56 -7.45 -24.71
CA LYS A 720 -35.95 -7.33 -25.17
C LYS A 720 -36.11 -6.25 -26.25
N ASP A 721 -35.36 -5.17 -26.12
CA ASP A 721 -35.30 -4.01 -27.01
C ASP A 721 -33.86 -3.49 -27.11
N ASP A 722 -33.63 -2.58 -28.09
CA ASP A 722 -32.35 -1.85 -28.13
C ASP A 722 -32.20 -1.03 -26.85
N GLY A 723 -31.06 -1.07 -26.20
CA GLY A 723 -30.90 -0.40 -24.90
C GLY A 723 -29.48 -0.53 -24.33
N ASN A 724 -29.38 -0.46 -23.02
CA ASN A 724 -28.13 -0.50 -22.30
C ASN A 724 -28.10 -1.68 -21.35
N LEU A 725 -26.93 -2.26 -21.22
CA LEU A 725 -26.58 -3.21 -20.15
C LEU A 725 -25.69 -2.50 -19.14
N LEU A 726 -26.16 -2.29 -17.92
CA LEU A 726 -25.36 -1.83 -16.79
C LEU A 726 -24.55 -2.99 -16.23
N LEU A 727 -23.29 -2.76 -15.96
CA LEU A 727 -22.37 -3.75 -15.39
C LEU A 727 -21.91 -3.28 -14.00
N SER A 728 -21.94 -4.17 -13.01
CA SER A 728 -21.35 -3.92 -11.68
C SER A 728 -19.80 -4.03 -11.71
N VAL A 729 -19.21 -3.34 -12.69
CA VAL A 729 -17.77 -3.25 -12.96
C VAL A 729 -17.41 -1.78 -13.10
N PRO A 730 -16.39 -1.26 -12.42
CA PRO A 730 -15.95 0.12 -12.56
C PRO A 730 -15.51 0.45 -13.97
N TYR A 731 -15.76 1.69 -14.39
CA TYR A 731 -15.27 2.17 -15.67
C TYR A 731 -13.75 2.18 -15.73
N ASP A 732 -13.20 1.49 -16.71
CA ASP A 732 -11.75 1.49 -16.99
C ASP A 732 -11.48 1.31 -18.49
N GLU A 733 -10.62 2.17 -19.05
CA GLU A 733 -10.23 2.19 -20.46
C GLU A 733 -9.48 0.93 -20.91
N GLY A 734 -9.01 0.11 -19.97
CA GLY A 734 -8.34 -1.17 -20.26
C GLY A 734 -9.27 -2.26 -20.76
N TRP A 735 -10.57 -2.11 -20.59
CA TRP A 735 -11.54 -3.08 -21.10
C TRP A 735 -11.71 -2.98 -22.61
N ASN A 736 -11.50 -4.09 -23.30
CA ASN A 736 -11.76 -4.26 -24.74
C ASN A 736 -13.00 -5.16 -24.88
N ILE A 737 -14.05 -4.62 -25.50
CA ILE A 737 -15.37 -5.25 -25.53
C ILE A 737 -15.78 -5.49 -26.96
N THR A 738 -16.36 -6.65 -27.21
CA THR A 738 -17.07 -6.93 -28.46
C THR A 738 -18.47 -7.44 -28.17
N VAL A 739 -19.45 -6.93 -28.92
CA VAL A 739 -20.82 -7.43 -28.95
C VAL A 739 -21.05 -7.98 -30.34
N ASN A 740 -21.40 -9.27 -30.45
CA ASN A 740 -21.57 -9.98 -31.73
C ASN A 740 -20.34 -9.87 -32.66
N GLY A 741 -19.13 -9.81 -32.05
CA GLY A 741 -17.86 -9.68 -32.78
C GLY A 741 -17.51 -8.25 -33.20
N THR A 742 -18.40 -7.26 -33.01
CA THR A 742 -18.15 -5.85 -33.29
C THR A 742 -17.62 -5.15 -32.03
N ALA A 743 -16.55 -4.37 -32.16
CA ALA A 743 -16.00 -3.60 -31.05
C ALA A 743 -17.00 -2.53 -30.59
N VAL A 744 -17.22 -2.46 -29.28
CA VAL A 744 -18.11 -1.50 -28.62
C VAL A 744 -17.35 -0.80 -27.50
N GLU A 745 -17.60 0.50 -27.34
CA GLU A 745 -17.00 1.27 -26.24
C GLU A 745 -17.78 1.08 -24.94
N LEU A 746 -17.05 1.00 -23.83
CA LEU A 746 -17.61 1.02 -22.48
C LEU A 746 -17.96 2.47 -22.14
N THR A 747 -19.17 2.69 -21.65
CA THR A 747 -19.65 4.03 -21.22
C THR A 747 -19.63 4.12 -19.69
N PRO A 748 -19.13 5.20 -19.09
CA PRO A 748 -19.19 5.38 -17.64
C PRO A 748 -20.64 5.46 -17.15
N ALA A 749 -20.89 4.96 -15.94
CA ALA A 749 -22.17 5.03 -15.24
C ALA A 749 -21.95 5.35 -13.76
N ALA A 750 -22.93 5.95 -13.10
CA ALA A 750 -22.92 6.23 -11.67
C ALA A 750 -21.57 6.81 -11.21
N ASP A 751 -21.27 8.04 -11.58
CA ASP A 751 -20.04 8.76 -11.25
C ASP A 751 -18.72 8.02 -11.67
N LYS A 752 -18.77 7.20 -12.73
CA LYS A 752 -17.70 6.30 -13.22
C LYS A 752 -17.41 5.11 -12.30
N GLY A 753 -18.16 4.97 -11.21
CA GLY A 753 -18.01 3.81 -10.32
C GLY A 753 -18.56 2.51 -10.90
N LEU A 754 -19.45 2.61 -11.90
CA LEU A 754 -19.97 1.51 -12.71
C LEU A 754 -19.75 1.79 -14.20
N SER A 755 -20.13 0.83 -15.03
CA SER A 755 -20.03 0.96 -16.48
C SER A 755 -21.25 0.38 -17.18
N SER A 756 -21.50 0.85 -18.42
CA SER A 756 -22.58 0.36 -19.27
C SER A 756 -22.10 0.16 -20.70
N LEU A 757 -22.82 -0.65 -21.44
CA LEU A 757 -22.57 -0.86 -22.86
C LEU A 757 -23.91 -0.93 -23.62
N ASN A 758 -23.88 -0.54 -24.91
CA ASN A 758 -25.04 -0.61 -25.78
C ASN A 758 -25.25 -2.05 -26.25
N VAL A 759 -26.51 -2.49 -26.24
CA VAL A 759 -26.95 -3.80 -26.74
C VAL A 759 -28.10 -3.63 -27.72
N GLN A 760 -28.19 -4.54 -28.67
CA GLN A 760 -29.27 -4.54 -29.66
C GLN A 760 -30.36 -5.53 -29.23
N LYS A 761 -31.58 -5.31 -29.68
CA LYS A 761 -32.67 -6.28 -29.52
C LYS A 761 -32.30 -7.66 -30.01
N GLY A 762 -32.62 -8.67 -29.20
CA GLY A 762 -32.29 -10.07 -29.49
C GLY A 762 -31.00 -10.54 -28.82
N ALA A 763 -30.37 -11.55 -29.40
CA ALA A 763 -29.20 -12.20 -28.82
C ALA A 763 -27.93 -11.34 -29.02
N ASN A 764 -27.23 -11.09 -27.93
CA ASN A 764 -25.95 -10.36 -27.87
C ASN A 764 -24.89 -11.26 -27.26
N ARG A 765 -23.91 -11.68 -28.04
CA ARG A 765 -22.71 -12.36 -27.53
C ARG A 765 -21.69 -11.32 -27.08
N ILE A 766 -21.51 -11.20 -25.79
CA ILE A 766 -20.65 -10.21 -25.15
C ILE A 766 -19.33 -10.90 -24.78
N VAL A 767 -18.20 -10.29 -25.18
CA VAL A 767 -16.86 -10.70 -24.78
C VAL A 767 -16.11 -9.47 -24.30
N MET A 768 -15.67 -9.47 -23.05
CA MET A 768 -14.87 -8.42 -22.43
C MET A 768 -13.51 -9.00 -22.04
N THR A 769 -12.42 -8.32 -22.43
CA THR A 769 -11.05 -8.70 -22.08
C THR A 769 -10.28 -7.48 -21.62
N TYR A 770 -9.56 -7.60 -20.52
CA TYR A 770 -8.80 -6.51 -19.94
C TYR A 770 -7.35 -6.49 -20.43
N LYS A 771 -6.88 -5.33 -20.86
CA LYS A 771 -5.48 -5.05 -21.20
C LYS A 771 -5.00 -3.85 -20.40
N THR A 772 -3.96 -4.03 -19.62
CA THR A 772 -3.38 -2.94 -18.81
C THR A 772 -2.95 -1.78 -19.71
N PRO A 773 -3.53 -0.56 -19.53
CA PRO A 773 -3.15 0.61 -20.31
C PRO A 773 -1.65 0.90 -20.20
N GLY A 774 -1.02 1.21 -21.34
CA GLY A 774 0.42 1.55 -21.39
C GLY A 774 1.39 0.36 -21.30
N ALA A 775 0.95 -0.86 -20.98
CA ALA A 775 1.86 -2.01 -20.80
C ALA A 775 2.65 -2.36 -22.06
N LEU A 776 2.00 -2.42 -23.21
CA LEU A 776 2.68 -2.71 -24.50
C LEU A 776 3.62 -1.57 -24.91
N ALA A 777 3.18 -0.32 -24.78
CA ALA A 777 4.02 0.84 -25.07
C ALA A 777 5.25 0.88 -24.16
N GLY A 778 5.06 0.66 -22.87
CA GLY A 778 6.15 0.60 -21.90
C GLY A 778 7.15 -0.51 -22.22
N LEU A 779 6.65 -1.69 -22.58
CA LEU A 779 7.51 -2.83 -23.00
C LEU A 779 8.31 -2.49 -24.26
N ALA A 780 7.69 -1.88 -25.26
CA ALA A 780 8.36 -1.50 -26.49
C ALA A 780 9.48 -0.45 -26.22
N VAL A 781 9.21 0.54 -25.38
CA VAL A 781 10.21 1.55 -24.97
C VAL A 781 11.38 0.89 -24.21
N SER A 782 11.10 -0.02 -23.26
CA SER A 782 12.15 -0.72 -22.52
C SER A 782 13.01 -1.60 -23.41
N LEU A 783 12.41 -2.33 -24.35
CA LEU A 783 13.15 -3.15 -25.30
C LEU A 783 14.01 -2.32 -26.26
N ALA A 784 13.47 -1.23 -26.82
CA ALA A 784 14.22 -0.30 -27.67
C ALA A 784 15.40 0.31 -26.92
N THR A 785 15.21 0.71 -25.67
CA THR A 785 16.26 1.25 -24.80
C THR A 785 17.34 0.20 -24.52
N THR A 786 16.94 -1.04 -24.25
CA THR A 786 17.88 -2.16 -24.02
C THR A 786 18.74 -2.40 -25.26
N VAL A 787 18.13 -2.49 -26.45
CA VAL A 787 18.85 -2.67 -27.71
C VAL A 787 19.83 -1.53 -27.95
N ALA A 788 19.39 -0.28 -27.76
CA ALA A 788 20.26 0.90 -27.93
C ALA A 788 21.47 0.89 -26.97
N LEU A 789 21.27 0.53 -25.70
CA LEU A 789 22.35 0.44 -24.72
C LEU A 789 23.34 -0.68 -25.05
N VAL A 790 22.86 -1.85 -25.47
CA VAL A 790 23.72 -2.98 -25.88
C VAL A 790 24.52 -2.60 -27.13
N ALA A 791 23.89 -2.01 -28.14
CA ALA A 791 24.56 -1.57 -29.37
C ALA A 791 25.62 -0.51 -29.08
N ALA A 792 25.33 0.47 -28.20
CA ALA A 792 26.30 1.49 -27.78
C ALA A 792 27.52 0.88 -27.07
N GLU A 793 27.32 -0.10 -26.19
CA GLU A 793 28.41 -0.79 -25.48
C GLU A 793 29.25 -1.65 -26.44
N LEU A 794 28.63 -2.38 -27.36
CA LEU A 794 29.33 -3.17 -28.37
C LEU A 794 30.17 -2.27 -29.30
N TYR A 795 29.61 -1.15 -29.74
CA TYR A 795 30.32 -0.15 -30.55
C TYR A 795 31.52 0.43 -29.78
N ALA A 796 31.32 0.78 -28.49
CA ALA A 796 32.41 1.30 -27.66
C ALA A 796 33.54 0.28 -27.45
N ARG A 797 33.23 -1.02 -27.27
CA ARG A 797 34.22 -2.12 -27.18
C ARG A 797 34.95 -2.31 -28.50
N HIS A 798 34.24 -2.32 -29.65
CA HIS A 798 34.86 -2.45 -30.97
C HIS A 798 35.85 -1.31 -31.29
N LYS A 799 35.46 -0.05 -30.95
CA LYS A 799 36.35 1.10 -31.10
C LYS A 799 37.58 1.03 -30.21
N LYS A 800 37.47 0.42 -29.01
CA LYS A 800 38.60 0.19 -28.11
C LYS A 800 39.56 -0.91 -28.59
N SER A 801 39.06 -1.96 -29.26
CA SER A 801 39.86 -3.04 -29.79
C SER A 801 40.63 -2.64 -31.07
N ARG A 802 40.18 -1.53 -31.74
CA ARG A 802 40.87 -0.98 -32.91
C ARG A 802 41.87 0.15 -32.62
N ARG A 803 41.90 0.61 -31.37
CA ARG A 803 42.95 1.49 -30.82
C ARG A 803 43.95 0.71 -29.99
#